data_5aafb65ba8afd8d471063eb741c08388
#
_entry.id   5aafb65ba8afd8d471063eb741c08388
#
_cell.length_a   1.000
_cell.length_b   1.000
_cell.length_c   1.000
_cell.angle_alpha   90.00
_cell.angle_beta   90.00
_cell.angle_gamma   90.00
#
_symmetry.space_group_name_H-M   'P 1'
#
loop_
_entity.id
_entity.type
_entity.pdbx_description
1 polymer ?
#
loop_
_entity_poly.entity_id
_entity_poly.type
_entity_poly.pdbx_seq_one_letter_code
_entity_poly.pdbx_strand_id
1 'polypeptide(L)'
;MKQLLVLIGLVVSLGTFAQTDLKKPVPFDPNVRTGKLPNGMTYYIRKNAEPKKRAELYLVNKVGAVLENENENGLAHFTEHMAFNGTKNFPKNELVSYLQRAGIKFGDDLNAFTSFDQTVYQLPVPTDSAEIFSKALLVLEDWAHNQLMDGAEIDKERGVILEELRGGKGAQKRMSDQYLPVILAGSKYAQRNIIGTENVLKNFKHETIRAFYKRWYRPDLQAIIAVGDFDIDAVEKTIKTRFGAIPKAVKPVARPEYPIPNHADTRVSIVTDKEQPYTLGQVFYKLPKSKEKTLNDMRENVKRSLFNSMLGTRLQELQKKADAPYLFSFAGYQGFLGDKDAYIAVAVAKDGNVERAMKAVLDENVRVKKFGFTASELERAKTQYLTEIEKRFKEKDKTKSVNYVQEYMGHFMEGSSSTGIDFYFDFVKSQLPSIVLEEVNAQAGKFLINENRAVVVMAPEKDKEKMPTTAQVVSWRDNAGEKVTAYEDKVVNKPLVENLPAGAKVTDTKSIAEIGVTEVILGNGVKVVLKPTDFKNDEILISARSFGGSSLYSDQEYMSAAMADAVVESSGVGEFNPTALEKYMTGKTVSISPFVGETEEGFYGNFSPKDSETAMQLLYAYFTKPRKDPEMIKGMMSAQRSLVESQKASPSPEMVFSDSLSSVLGNYNFRRLPMSVARFDMTNPDRAYEIYKERFADASDFTFFLTGAFKVEEIKPLLEKYLGALPTQGKKELYKDLGIKIPAGQISKTVYKGIEAKSRASLVFSGDYDYSDDNNQQLDALEEILNIKLIEVIREKESGVYGIGAQATYNKIPAPRYTVSIGYGTGPERVEELATKTLAVLEEIKKNGATQVDIDKFKAETRRAMEVKVRENGFWQSQLVDAYTNSEDPKKVLDWAKDLDKVTVESTKAAANKYLSGTNLVKVVLLPEKK
;
A
#
# COMPACT_ATOMS: atom_id res chain seq x y z
N MET A 1 -55.89 -25.83 -58.30
CA MET A 1 -54.86 -24.87 -58.58
C MET A 1 -55.15 -23.61 -57.78
N LYS A 2 -54.67 -23.55 -56.62
CA LYS A 2 -54.65 -22.30 -55.79
C LYS A 2 -53.39 -22.36 -54.91
N GLN A 3 -52.42 -21.49 -55.20
CA GLN A 3 -51.22 -21.33 -54.45
C GLN A 3 -51.57 -20.62 -53.15
N LEU A 4 -51.17 -21.20 -52.04
CA LEU A 4 -51.29 -20.62 -50.71
C LEU A 4 -49.91 -20.00 -50.33
N LEU A 5 -49.83 -18.68 -50.36
CA LEU A 5 -48.68 -17.92 -49.86
C LEU A 5 -48.75 -17.87 -48.29
N VAL A 6 -47.80 -18.51 -47.64
CA VAL A 6 -47.60 -18.34 -46.17
C VAL A 6 -46.64 -17.22 -45.97
N LEU A 7 -47.10 -16.08 -45.40
CA LEU A 7 -46.29 -14.96 -44.93
C LEU A 7 -45.81 -15.32 -43.54
N ILE A 8 -44.53 -15.64 -43.39
CA ILE A 8 -43.88 -15.73 -42.08
C ILE A 8 -43.49 -14.32 -41.65
N GLY A 9 -44.29 -13.76 -40.74
CA GLY A 9 -43.94 -12.49 -40.07
C GLY A 9 -42.81 -12.72 -39.05
N LEU A 10 -41.61 -12.26 -39.35
CA LEU A 10 -40.51 -12.15 -38.39
C LEU A 10 -40.86 -11.01 -37.41
N VAL A 11 -41.36 -11.34 -36.21
CA VAL A 11 -41.47 -10.39 -35.14
C VAL A 11 -40.08 -10.22 -34.53
N VAL A 12 -39.35 -9.23 -35.03
CA VAL A 12 -38.15 -8.73 -34.35
C VAL A 12 -38.64 -7.99 -33.11
N SER A 13 -38.55 -8.64 -31.96
CA SER A 13 -38.73 -8.00 -30.67
C SER A 13 -37.54 -7.09 -30.45
N LEU A 14 -37.65 -5.82 -30.89
CA LEU A 14 -36.84 -4.74 -30.42
C LEU A 14 -37.11 -4.59 -28.94
N GLY A 15 -36.26 -5.20 -28.11
CA GLY A 15 -36.20 -4.89 -26.70
C GLY A 15 -35.85 -3.40 -26.59
N THR A 16 -36.86 -2.57 -26.39
CA THR A 16 -36.64 -1.18 -25.99
C THR A 16 -35.95 -1.22 -24.64
N PHE A 17 -34.61 -1.17 -24.61
CA PHE A 17 -33.92 -0.75 -23.42
C PHE A 17 -34.44 0.64 -23.08
N ALA A 18 -35.22 0.75 -22.00
CA ALA A 18 -35.68 2.03 -21.52
C ALA A 18 -34.44 2.89 -21.31
N GLN A 19 -34.30 3.95 -22.10
CA GLN A 19 -33.16 4.86 -22.00
C GLN A 19 -33.11 5.39 -20.58
N THR A 20 -32.06 5.05 -19.86
CA THR A 20 -31.87 5.48 -18.47
C THR A 20 -31.96 7.01 -18.40
N ASP A 21 -32.90 7.56 -17.64
CA ASP A 21 -32.97 8.99 -17.42
C ASP A 21 -31.78 9.44 -16.55
N LEU A 22 -30.74 9.95 -17.20
CA LEU A 22 -29.50 10.38 -16.57
C LEU A 22 -29.65 11.59 -15.64
N LYS A 23 -30.80 12.29 -15.65
CA LYS A 23 -31.10 13.40 -14.72
C LYS A 23 -31.57 12.92 -13.35
N LYS A 24 -31.90 11.63 -13.23
CA LYS A 24 -32.30 11.08 -11.93
C LYS A 24 -31.19 11.22 -10.90
N PRO A 25 -31.57 11.46 -9.63
CA PRO A 25 -30.61 11.46 -8.55
C PRO A 25 -29.93 10.09 -8.41
N VAL A 26 -28.68 10.10 -7.97
CA VAL A 26 -27.96 8.86 -7.63
C VAL A 26 -28.67 8.21 -6.44
N PRO A 27 -29.05 6.93 -6.51
CA PRO A 27 -29.64 6.24 -5.37
C PRO A 27 -28.58 6.00 -4.28
N PHE A 28 -29.04 5.91 -3.05
CA PHE A 28 -28.20 5.52 -1.95
C PHE A 28 -28.22 3.99 -1.76
N ASP A 29 -27.14 3.41 -1.23
CA ASP A 29 -27.03 1.95 -0.99
C ASP A 29 -28.17 1.48 -0.06
N PRO A 30 -29.05 0.58 -0.51
CA PRO A 30 -30.17 0.10 0.31
C PRO A 30 -29.72 -0.78 1.50
N ASN A 31 -28.47 -1.24 1.51
CA ASN A 31 -27.93 -2.09 2.58
C ASN A 31 -27.36 -1.30 3.76
N VAL A 32 -27.31 0.04 3.67
CA VAL A 32 -26.88 0.89 4.78
C VAL A 32 -28.07 1.61 5.39
N ARG A 33 -28.15 1.54 6.71
CA ARG A 33 -29.10 2.33 7.48
C ARG A 33 -28.44 3.63 7.89
N THR A 34 -28.94 4.75 7.43
CA THR A 34 -28.41 6.08 7.74
C THR A 34 -29.47 7.01 8.26
N GLY A 35 -29.07 8.02 9.02
CA GLY A 35 -29.95 9.01 9.55
C GLY A 35 -29.22 10.15 10.26
N LYS A 36 -30.01 11.12 10.72
CA LYS A 36 -29.51 12.24 11.49
C LYS A 36 -30.23 12.30 12.84
N LEU A 37 -29.46 12.33 13.91
CA LEU A 37 -29.99 12.44 15.28
C LEU A 37 -30.54 13.84 15.56
N PRO A 38 -31.43 14.03 16.59
CA PRO A 38 -31.99 15.34 16.93
C PRO A 38 -30.96 16.42 17.27
N ASN A 39 -29.77 16.02 17.77
CA ASN A 39 -28.66 16.93 18.07
C ASN A 39 -27.83 17.29 16.84
N GLY A 40 -28.08 16.67 15.67
CA GLY A 40 -27.44 16.94 14.41
C GLY A 40 -26.40 15.92 13.98
N MET A 41 -26.03 14.95 14.80
CA MET A 41 -25.06 13.89 14.46
C MET A 41 -25.61 12.97 13.38
N THR A 42 -24.77 12.63 12.39
CA THR A 42 -25.12 11.68 11.33
C THR A 42 -24.67 10.27 11.74
N TYR A 43 -25.36 9.23 11.26
CA TYR A 43 -24.91 7.85 11.45
C TYR A 43 -25.09 7.01 10.20
N TYR A 44 -24.19 6.02 10.05
CA TYR A 44 -24.23 4.98 9.02
C TYR A 44 -24.04 3.64 9.71
N ILE A 45 -24.94 2.70 9.43
CA ILE A 45 -24.89 1.36 10.01
C ILE A 45 -25.07 0.34 8.89
N ARG A 46 -24.13 -0.59 8.75
CA ARG A 46 -24.20 -1.68 7.77
C ARG A 46 -23.82 -3.00 8.41
N LYS A 47 -24.65 -4.03 8.17
CA LYS A 47 -24.24 -5.39 8.48
C LYS A 47 -23.28 -5.90 7.41
N ASN A 48 -22.11 -6.40 7.85
CA ASN A 48 -21.14 -7.06 7.00
C ASN A 48 -20.35 -8.06 7.82
N ALA A 49 -20.26 -9.32 7.37
CA ALA A 49 -19.60 -10.40 8.11
C ALA A 49 -18.19 -10.73 7.57
N GLU A 50 -17.50 -9.75 6.98
CA GLU A 50 -16.12 -9.87 6.55
C GLU A 50 -15.26 -8.76 7.18
N PRO A 51 -14.39 -9.15 8.14
CA PRO A 51 -14.27 -10.47 8.78
C PRO A 51 -15.46 -10.78 9.70
N LYS A 52 -15.77 -12.09 9.90
CA LYS A 52 -16.78 -12.54 10.86
C LYS A 52 -16.41 -12.11 12.28
N LYS A 53 -17.45 -11.86 13.11
CA LYS A 53 -17.30 -11.47 14.52
C LYS A 53 -16.46 -10.21 14.74
N ARG A 54 -16.45 -9.27 13.76
CA ARG A 54 -15.72 -8.01 13.80
C ARG A 54 -16.63 -6.87 13.39
N ALA A 55 -16.34 -5.68 13.90
CA ALA A 55 -16.95 -4.43 13.50
C ALA A 55 -15.89 -3.34 13.37
N GLU A 56 -16.08 -2.50 12.39
CA GLU A 56 -15.39 -1.23 12.19
C GLU A 56 -16.27 -0.13 12.79
N LEU A 57 -15.79 0.52 13.83
CA LEU A 57 -16.49 1.62 14.50
C LEU A 57 -15.66 2.88 14.31
N TYR A 58 -16.20 3.87 13.59
CA TYR A 58 -15.49 5.11 13.29
C TYR A 58 -16.27 6.32 13.80
N LEU A 59 -15.54 7.28 14.36
CA LEU A 59 -16.01 8.64 14.59
C LEU A 59 -15.33 9.56 13.58
N VAL A 60 -16.11 10.17 12.70
CA VAL A 60 -15.64 11.12 11.69
C VAL A 60 -16.05 12.53 12.07
N ASN A 61 -15.10 13.43 12.19
CA ASN A 61 -15.33 14.83 12.51
C ASN A 61 -14.99 15.72 11.31
N LYS A 62 -15.88 16.62 10.91
CA LYS A 62 -15.60 17.72 9.95
C LYS A 62 -14.78 18.83 10.60
N VAL A 63 -13.69 18.45 11.26
CA VAL A 63 -12.79 19.31 12.03
C VAL A 63 -11.36 18.97 11.67
N GLY A 64 -10.60 19.94 11.24
CA GLY A 64 -9.21 19.79 10.87
C GLY A 64 -8.46 21.11 10.89
N ALA A 65 -7.25 21.12 10.38
CA ALA A 65 -6.33 22.26 10.49
C ALA A 65 -6.85 23.58 9.90
N VAL A 66 -7.76 23.54 8.91
CA VAL A 66 -8.33 24.77 8.32
C VAL A 66 -9.20 25.57 9.29
N LEU A 67 -9.73 24.92 10.35
CA LEU A 67 -10.57 25.59 11.35
C LEU A 67 -9.76 26.29 12.46
N GLU A 68 -8.46 26.13 12.46
CA GLU A 68 -7.56 26.74 13.44
C GLU A 68 -7.35 28.23 13.21
N ASN A 69 -7.26 29.00 14.29
CA ASN A 69 -6.73 30.36 14.27
C ASN A 69 -5.18 30.30 14.26
N GLU A 70 -4.53 31.48 14.16
CA GLU A 70 -3.07 31.53 14.10
C GLU A 70 -2.37 30.96 15.36
N ASN A 71 -2.94 31.21 16.53
CA ASN A 71 -2.47 30.70 17.83
C ASN A 71 -2.93 29.27 18.15
N GLU A 72 -3.64 28.64 17.21
CA GLU A 72 -4.16 27.26 17.31
C GLU A 72 -3.52 26.31 16.32
N ASN A 73 -2.55 26.76 15.50
CA ASN A 73 -1.96 25.95 14.41
C ASN A 73 -1.31 24.68 14.94
N GLY A 74 -1.96 23.53 14.67
CA GLY A 74 -1.62 22.18 15.15
C GLY A 74 -2.53 21.65 16.25
N LEU A 75 -3.53 22.44 16.73
CA LEU A 75 -4.40 21.98 17.82
C LEU A 75 -5.47 20.98 17.38
N ALA A 76 -5.82 20.93 16.10
CA ALA A 76 -6.68 19.87 15.58
C ALA A 76 -6.01 18.50 15.74
N HIS A 77 -4.75 18.38 15.34
CA HIS A 77 -3.93 17.19 15.49
C HIS A 77 -3.62 16.90 16.97
N PHE A 78 -3.30 17.91 17.76
CA PHE A 78 -3.11 17.73 19.20
C PHE A 78 -4.37 17.22 19.92
N THR A 79 -5.55 17.67 19.49
CA THR A 79 -6.84 17.19 20.03
C THR A 79 -7.07 15.71 19.70
N GLU A 80 -6.60 15.25 18.54
CA GLU A 80 -6.62 13.84 18.16
C GLU A 80 -5.82 12.99 19.16
N HIS A 81 -4.57 13.37 19.46
CA HIS A 81 -3.71 12.69 20.44
C HIS A 81 -4.36 12.66 21.83
N MET A 82 -4.99 13.74 22.24
CA MET A 82 -5.63 13.82 23.57
C MET A 82 -6.80 12.84 23.73
N ALA A 83 -7.39 12.34 22.67
CA ALA A 83 -8.41 11.30 22.73
C ALA A 83 -7.91 9.99 23.33
N PHE A 84 -6.60 9.73 23.27
CA PHE A 84 -5.94 8.56 23.83
C PHE A 84 -5.34 8.82 25.23
N ASN A 85 -5.26 10.09 25.65
CA ASN A 85 -4.63 10.55 26.88
C ASN A 85 -5.65 10.89 27.97
N GLY A 86 -6.83 10.31 27.91
CA GLY A 86 -7.84 10.39 28.98
C GLY A 86 -9.19 10.93 28.52
N THR A 87 -10.20 10.13 28.82
CA THR A 87 -11.60 10.46 28.65
C THR A 87 -12.36 10.29 29.97
N LYS A 88 -13.61 10.72 30.00
CA LYS A 88 -14.46 10.65 31.20
C LYS A 88 -14.55 9.26 31.79
N ASN A 89 -14.67 8.24 30.94
CA ASN A 89 -14.85 6.86 31.37
C ASN A 89 -13.55 6.04 31.36
N PHE A 90 -12.51 6.56 30.75
CA PHE A 90 -11.19 5.92 30.63
C PHE A 90 -10.09 6.96 30.91
N PRO A 91 -9.76 7.22 32.20
CA PRO A 91 -8.74 8.21 32.54
C PRO A 91 -7.34 7.76 32.15
N LYS A 92 -6.49 8.70 31.74
CA LYS A 92 -5.09 8.47 31.36
C LYS A 92 -5.00 7.41 30.24
N ASN A 93 -4.08 6.46 30.38
CA ASN A 93 -3.84 5.38 29.38
C ASN A 93 -4.78 4.15 29.56
N GLU A 94 -5.84 4.28 30.36
CA GLU A 94 -6.72 3.16 30.67
C GLU A 94 -7.48 2.64 29.44
N LEU A 95 -7.81 3.54 28.51
CA LEU A 95 -8.44 3.21 27.24
C LEU A 95 -7.57 2.25 26.41
N VAL A 96 -6.33 2.63 26.15
CA VAL A 96 -5.40 1.82 25.33
C VAL A 96 -5.16 0.47 26.02
N SER A 97 -4.88 0.47 27.32
CA SER A 97 -4.68 -0.76 28.07
C SER A 97 -5.90 -1.70 28.08
N TYR A 98 -7.13 -1.11 28.16
CA TYR A 98 -8.36 -1.90 28.07
C TYR A 98 -8.52 -2.55 26.68
N LEU A 99 -8.31 -1.79 25.60
CA LEU A 99 -8.46 -2.28 24.24
C LEU A 99 -7.41 -3.35 23.90
N GLN A 100 -6.18 -3.20 24.34
CA GLN A 100 -5.15 -4.24 24.19
C GLN A 100 -5.52 -5.55 24.90
N ARG A 101 -6.06 -5.47 26.13
CA ARG A 101 -6.59 -6.69 26.81
C ARG A 101 -7.76 -7.33 26.08
N ALA A 102 -8.51 -6.56 25.28
CA ALA A 102 -9.56 -7.08 24.40
C ALA A 102 -9.02 -7.67 23.09
N GLY A 103 -7.70 -7.64 22.87
CA GLY A 103 -7.04 -8.15 21.68
C GLY A 103 -7.04 -7.16 20.50
N ILE A 104 -7.06 -5.85 20.77
CA ILE A 104 -7.01 -4.78 19.79
C ILE A 104 -5.63 -4.14 19.88
N LYS A 105 -4.83 -4.23 18.81
CA LYS A 105 -3.46 -3.75 18.78
C LYS A 105 -3.42 -2.24 18.57
N PHE A 106 -2.66 -1.55 19.42
CA PHE A 106 -2.46 -0.10 19.29
C PHE A 106 -1.51 0.20 18.13
N GLY A 107 -1.92 1.13 17.25
CA GLY A 107 -1.19 1.52 16.04
C GLY A 107 -1.61 0.74 14.80
N ASP A 108 -1.79 -0.57 14.89
CA ASP A 108 -2.22 -1.40 13.75
C ASP A 108 -3.76 -1.38 13.59
N ASP A 109 -4.49 -1.58 14.70
CA ASP A 109 -5.96 -1.62 14.71
C ASP A 109 -6.54 -0.29 15.19
N LEU A 110 -6.21 0.10 16.43
CA LEU A 110 -6.63 1.33 17.05
C LEU A 110 -5.79 2.49 16.54
N ASN A 111 -6.39 3.40 15.77
CA ASN A 111 -5.69 4.50 15.15
C ASN A 111 -6.57 5.75 15.01
N ALA A 112 -5.97 6.88 14.67
CA ALA A 112 -6.65 8.10 14.28
C ALA A 112 -5.79 8.89 13.29
N PHE A 113 -6.38 9.85 12.61
CA PHE A 113 -5.65 10.79 11.78
C PHE A 113 -6.36 12.13 11.66
N THR A 114 -5.56 13.17 11.49
CA THR A 114 -6.00 14.53 11.22
C THR A 114 -5.56 14.99 9.84
N SER A 115 -6.42 15.70 9.15
CA SER A 115 -6.18 16.34 7.87
C SER A 115 -6.55 17.82 7.92
N PHE A 116 -6.54 18.50 6.77
CA PHE A 116 -7.00 19.89 6.70
C PHE A 116 -8.47 20.05 7.10
N ASP A 117 -9.34 19.11 6.69
CA ASP A 117 -10.80 19.25 6.81
C ASP A 117 -11.44 18.27 7.78
N GLN A 118 -10.70 17.29 8.27
CA GLN A 118 -11.24 16.20 9.08
C GLN A 118 -10.28 15.68 10.14
N THR A 119 -10.87 15.11 11.20
CA THR A 119 -10.19 14.23 12.17
C THR A 119 -11.04 12.96 12.31
N VAL A 120 -10.41 11.80 12.17
CA VAL A 120 -11.07 10.49 12.14
C VAL A 120 -10.46 9.59 13.20
N TYR A 121 -11.30 8.95 13.99
CA TYR A 121 -10.93 7.93 14.97
C TYR A 121 -11.43 6.58 14.51
N GLN A 122 -10.57 5.57 14.55
CA GLN A 122 -10.79 4.22 14.03
C GLN A 122 -10.71 3.21 15.17
N LEU A 123 -11.72 2.39 15.30
CA LEU A 123 -11.84 1.40 16.37
C LEU A 123 -12.42 0.09 15.83
N PRO A 124 -11.61 -0.77 15.22
CA PRO A 124 -12.01 -2.13 14.91
C PRO A 124 -12.13 -2.96 16.20
N VAL A 125 -13.22 -3.68 16.35
CA VAL A 125 -13.51 -4.42 17.59
C VAL A 125 -14.13 -5.77 17.34
N PRO A 126 -13.94 -6.75 18.25
CA PRO A 126 -14.68 -8.01 18.22
C PRO A 126 -16.15 -7.80 18.59
N THR A 127 -17.05 -8.57 17.96
CA THR A 127 -18.50 -8.53 18.23
C THR A 127 -19.01 -9.78 18.95
N ASP A 128 -18.15 -10.74 19.24
CA ASP A 128 -18.48 -11.97 19.99
C ASP A 128 -18.50 -11.78 21.52
N SER A 129 -18.14 -10.59 21.99
CA SER A 129 -18.29 -10.14 23.38
C SER A 129 -19.19 -8.90 23.44
N ALA A 130 -20.38 -9.05 23.96
CA ALA A 130 -21.33 -7.93 24.12
C ALA A 130 -20.76 -6.83 25.03
N GLU A 131 -19.94 -7.19 26.02
CA GLU A 131 -19.29 -6.22 26.91
C GLU A 131 -18.26 -5.37 26.15
N ILE A 132 -17.35 -6.02 25.41
CA ILE A 132 -16.31 -5.29 24.63
C ILE A 132 -16.97 -4.39 23.60
N PHE A 133 -17.97 -4.89 22.87
CA PHE A 133 -18.68 -4.12 21.85
C PHE A 133 -19.44 -2.89 22.45
N SER A 134 -20.10 -3.08 23.60
CA SER A 134 -20.78 -1.99 24.31
C SER A 134 -19.79 -0.94 24.81
N LYS A 135 -18.64 -1.36 25.35
CA LYS A 135 -17.57 -0.44 25.79
C LYS A 135 -16.92 0.27 24.61
N ALA A 136 -16.78 -0.37 23.45
CA ALA A 136 -16.28 0.28 22.25
C ALA A 136 -17.17 1.44 21.77
N LEU A 137 -18.51 1.26 21.84
CA LEU A 137 -19.45 2.35 21.59
C LEU A 137 -19.36 3.46 22.64
N LEU A 138 -19.03 3.13 23.90
CA LEU A 138 -18.75 4.12 24.94
C LEU A 138 -17.44 4.88 24.65
N VAL A 139 -16.41 4.23 24.13
CA VAL A 139 -15.17 4.89 23.69
C VAL A 139 -15.45 5.92 22.60
N LEU A 140 -16.27 5.55 21.58
CA LEU A 140 -16.66 6.52 20.54
C LEU A 140 -17.44 7.71 21.10
N GLU A 141 -18.34 7.48 22.05
CA GLU A 141 -19.06 8.55 22.74
C GLU A 141 -18.10 9.49 23.48
N ASP A 142 -17.13 8.92 24.20
CA ASP A 142 -16.11 9.69 24.90
C ASP A 142 -15.23 10.50 23.95
N TRP A 143 -14.81 9.93 22.83
CA TRP A 143 -14.08 10.66 21.80
C TRP A 143 -14.89 11.81 21.19
N ALA A 144 -16.20 11.59 21.00
CA ALA A 144 -17.07 12.60 20.42
C ALA A 144 -17.29 13.82 21.33
N HIS A 145 -17.30 13.64 22.67
CA HIS A 145 -17.76 14.71 23.56
C HIS A 145 -17.07 14.76 24.93
N ASN A 146 -16.38 13.72 25.38
CA ASN A 146 -15.96 13.56 26.77
C ASN A 146 -14.44 13.47 26.98
N GLN A 147 -13.62 14.03 26.07
CA GLN A 147 -12.17 14.13 26.27
C GLN A 147 -11.87 15.06 27.45
N LEU A 148 -11.01 14.65 28.38
CA LEU A 148 -10.75 15.39 29.61
C LEU A 148 -9.89 16.64 29.41
N MET A 149 -8.99 16.61 28.44
CA MET A 149 -8.03 17.68 28.19
C MET A 149 -7.26 18.07 29.47
N ASP A 150 -6.79 17.06 30.23
CA ASP A 150 -6.03 17.26 31.45
C ASP A 150 -4.73 18.01 31.17
N GLY A 151 -4.37 18.99 32.03
CA GLY A 151 -3.21 19.84 31.79
C GLY A 151 -1.88 19.08 31.87
N ALA A 152 -1.75 18.11 32.77
CA ALA A 152 -0.53 17.33 32.90
C ALA A 152 -0.33 16.38 31.71
N GLU A 153 -1.43 15.78 31.21
CA GLU A 153 -1.37 14.93 30.02
C GLU A 153 -1.10 15.77 28.73
N ILE A 154 -1.67 17.00 28.63
CA ILE A 154 -1.33 17.92 27.54
C ILE A 154 0.16 18.24 27.55
N ASP A 155 0.74 18.59 28.71
CA ASP A 155 2.15 18.95 28.79
C ASP A 155 3.07 17.76 28.50
N LYS A 156 2.68 16.56 28.88
CA LYS A 156 3.37 15.31 28.54
C LYS A 156 3.33 15.05 27.03
N GLU A 157 2.18 15.20 26.39
CA GLU A 157 1.97 14.89 24.96
C GLU A 157 2.69 15.89 24.03
N ARG A 158 3.00 17.13 24.52
CA ARG A 158 3.82 18.09 23.77
C ARG A 158 5.14 17.48 23.29
N GLY A 159 5.80 16.69 24.16
CA GLY A 159 7.06 16.04 23.83
C GLY A 159 6.90 15.07 22.64
N VAL A 160 5.87 14.24 22.69
CA VAL A 160 5.58 13.24 21.64
C VAL A 160 5.30 13.91 20.29
N ILE A 161 4.44 14.94 20.27
CA ILE A 161 4.09 15.66 19.02
C ILE A 161 5.30 16.46 18.49
N LEU A 162 6.15 17.01 19.37
CA LEU A 162 7.38 17.69 18.92
C LEU A 162 8.39 16.70 18.31
N GLU A 163 8.47 15.47 18.81
CA GLU A 163 9.30 14.43 18.20
C GLU A 163 8.70 13.93 16.86
N GLU A 164 7.38 13.86 16.74
CA GLU A 164 6.70 13.61 15.46
C GLU A 164 7.01 14.72 14.43
N LEU A 165 6.86 15.98 14.84
CA LEU A 165 7.22 17.14 14.01
C LEU A 165 8.69 17.08 13.58
N ARG A 166 9.60 16.68 14.49
CA ARG A 166 11.02 16.50 14.21
C ARG A 166 11.25 15.40 13.18
N GLY A 167 10.59 14.26 13.37
CA GLY A 167 10.65 13.12 12.44
C GLY A 167 10.22 13.48 11.02
N GLY A 168 9.19 14.32 10.88
CA GLY A 168 8.66 14.79 9.60
C GLY A 168 9.55 15.80 8.86
N LYS A 169 10.58 16.38 9.50
CA LYS A 169 11.51 17.31 8.84
C LYS A 169 12.39 16.58 7.82
N GLY A 170 12.71 17.26 6.71
CA GLY A 170 13.54 16.73 5.62
C GLY A 170 13.32 17.48 4.33
N ALA A 171 13.95 17.06 3.24
CA ALA A 171 13.88 17.72 1.94
C ALA A 171 12.44 17.98 1.46
N GLN A 172 11.59 16.95 1.53
CA GLN A 172 10.20 17.04 1.08
C GLN A 172 9.43 18.14 1.84
N LYS A 173 9.60 18.20 3.17
CA LYS A 173 8.96 19.23 4.00
C LYS A 173 9.49 20.62 3.68
N ARG A 174 10.81 20.80 3.59
CA ARG A 174 11.42 22.09 3.26
C ARG A 174 10.99 22.62 1.90
N MET A 175 10.87 21.74 0.91
CA MET A 175 10.40 22.10 -0.43
C MET A 175 8.90 22.37 -0.44
N SER A 176 8.08 21.55 0.24
CA SER A 176 6.63 21.76 0.31
C SER A 176 6.27 23.08 1.02
N ASP A 177 7.01 23.46 2.04
CA ASP A 177 6.83 24.75 2.72
C ASP A 177 7.08 25.96 1.80
N GLN A 178 7.86 25.77 0.72
CA GLN A 178 8.11 26.81 -0.28
C GLN A 178 7.06 26.82 -1.39
N TYR A 179 6.68 25.64 -1.93
CA TYR A 179 5.79 25.61 -3.11
C TYR A 179 4.29 25.62 -2.75
N LEU A 180 3.87 25.01 -1.62
CA LEU A 180 2.46 24.99 -1.24
C LEU A 180 1.86 26.41 -1.10
N PRO A 181 2.51 27.38 -0.45
CA PRO A 181 2.01 28.75 -0.41
C PRO A 181 1.81 29.39 -1.79
N VAL A 182 2.59 28.96 -2.80
CA VAL A 182 2.49 29.46 -4.17
C VAL A 182 1.29 28.84 -4.88
N ILE A 183 1.17 27.52 -4.87
CA ILE A 183 0.11 26.83 -5.60
C ILE A 183 -1.27 27.02 -4.96
N LEU A 184 -1.33 27.23 -3.64
CA LEU A 184 -2.54 27.45 -2.85
C LEU A 184 -2.74 28.91 -2.43
N ALA A 185 -1.99 29.84 -3.02
CA ALA A 185 -1.98 31.24 -2.61
C ALA A 185 -3.41 31.84 -2.51
N GLY A 186 -3.62 32.59 -1.43
CA GLY A 186 -4.92 33.20 -1.14
C GLY A 186 -5.91 32.29 -0.44
N SER A 187 -5.58 31.01 -0.19
CA SER A 187 -6.44 30.07 0.54
C SER A 187 -5.96 29.87 1.99
N LYS A 188 -6.85 29.38 2.84
CA LYS A 188 -6.52 28.98 4.22
C LYS A 188 -5.58 27.77 4.25
N TYR A 189 -5.65 26.90 3.25
CA TYR A 189 -4.77 25.73 3.11
C TYR A 189 -3.29 26.10 2.95
N ALA A 190 -2.99 27.26 2.33
CA ALA A 190 -1.62 27.77 2.23
C ALA A 190 -1.03 28.24 3.57
N GLN A 191 -1.87 28.44 4.58
CA GLN A 191 -1.48 29.05 5.86
C GLN A 191 -1.43 28.00 7.00
N ARG A 192 -1.81 26.76 6.73
CA ARG A 192 -1.91 25.72 7.77
C ARG A 192 -0.92 24.60 7.57
N ASN A 193 -0.40 24.14 8.69
CA ASN A 193 0.37 22.91 8.78
C ASN A 193 -0.42 21.95 9.69
N ILE A 194 -0.74 20.77 9.21
CA ILE A 194 -1.60 19.83 9.93
C ILE A 194 -1.01 19.49 11.32
N ILE A 195 0.28 19.18 11.37
CA ILE A 195 0.97 18.91 12.65
C ILE A 195 1.19 20.18 13.48
N GLY A 196 1.07 21.35 12.87
CA GLY A 196 1.26 22.64 13.52
C GLY A 196 2.67 23.20 13.39
N THR A 197 2.89 24.29 14.14
CA THR A 197 4.17 24.97 14.23
C THR A 197 4.82 24.74 15.58
N GLU A 198 6.13 24.57 15.59
CA GLU A 198 6.92 24.33 16.81
C GLU A 198 6.67 25.41 17.89
N ASN A 199 6.51 26.68 17.47
CA ASN A 199 6.22 27.78 18.39
C ASN A 199 4.86 27.63 19.07
N VAL A 200 3.79 27.31 18.32
CA VAL A 200 2.46 27.11 18.89
C VAL A 200 2.47 25.88 19.78
N LEU A 201 2.98 24.75 19.33
CA LEU A 201 3.02 23.49 20.07
C LEU A 201 3.75 23.62 21.42
N LYS A 202 4.85 24.39 21.49
CA LYS A 202 5.57 24.62 22.74
C LYS A 202 4.84 25.55 23.71
N ASN A 203 4.07 26.53 23.21
CA ASN A 203 3.67 27.67 24.01
C ASN A 203 2.15 27.87 24.16
N PHE A 204 1.29 27.10 23.47
CA PHE A 204 -0.15 27.25 23.62
C PHE A 204 -0.60 26.99 25.08
N LYS A 205 -1.60 27.72 25.54
CA LYS A 205 -2.17 27.55 26.89
C LYS A 205 -3.20 26.42 26.87
N HIS A 206 -3.34 25.68 27.95
CA HIS A 206 -4.34 24.60 28.09
C HIS A 206 -5.75 25.06 27.73
N GLU A 207 -6.11 26.30 28.09
CA GLU A 207 -7.42 26.90 27.76
C GLU A 207 -7.63 27.03 26.25
N THR A 208 -6.55 27.19 25.45
CA THR A 208 -6.64 27.36 24.00
C THR A 208 -7.14 26.06 23.35
N ILE A 209 -6.54 24.92 23.69
CA ILE A 209 -6.96 23.63 23.15
C ILE A 209 -8.34 23.24 23.68
N ARG A 210 -8.63 23.50 24.97
CA ARG A 210 -9.98 23.29 25.53
C ARG A 210 -11.05 24.10 24.80
N ALA A 211 -10.73 25.37 24.46
CA ALA A 211 -11.63 26.23 23.70
C ALA A 211 -11.82 25.73 22.26
N PHE A 212 -10.75 25.26 21.61
CA PHE A 212 -10.80 24.62 20.28
C PHE A 212 -11.71 23.39 20.30
N TYR A 213 -11.46 22.45 21.21
CA TYR A 213 -12.26 21.25 21.38
C TYR A 213 -13.74 21.58 21.60
N LYS A 214 -14.06 22.44 22.57
CA LYS A 214 -15.45 22.85 22.88
C LYS A 214 -16.15 23.54 21.71
N ARG A 215 -15.41 24.25 20.86
CA ARG A 215 -15.96 24.98 19.71
C ARG A 215 -16.30 24.03 18.55
N TRP A 216 -15.48 23.02 18.31
CA TRP A 216 -15.56 22.24 17.09
C TRP A 216 -16.01 20.78 17.28
N TYR A 217 -15.76 20.14 18.44
CA TYR A 217 -16.21 18.77 18.71
C TYR A 217 -17.68 18.78 19.15
N ARG A 218 -18.55 18.80 18.17
CA ARG A 218 -20.00 18.91 18.37
C ARG A 218 -20.76 18.04 17.38
N PRO A 219 -21.95 17.52 17.78
CA PRO A 219 -22.69 16.51 17.03
C PRO A 219 -23.01 16.86 15.57
N ASP A 220 -23.30 18.13 15.27
CA ASP A 220 -23.66 18.58 13.91
C ASP A 220 -22.49 18.53 12.91
N LEU A 221 -21.26 18.37 13.39
CA LEU A 221 -20.03 18.17 12.58
C LEU A 221 -19.52 16.73 12.62
N GLN A 222 -20.25 15.80 13.24
CA GLN A 222 -19.79 14.44 13.50
C GLN A 222 -20.66 13.40 12.81
N ALA A 223 -20.03 12.28 12.44
CA ALA A 223 -20.71 11.07 12.03
C ALA A 223 -20.16 9.85 12.75
N ILE A 224 -21.06 8.94 13.13
CA ILE A 224 -20.73 7.58 13.57
C ILE A 224 -20.91 6.65 12.38
N ILE A 225 -19.89 5.87 12.08
CA ILE A 225 -19.94 4.82 11.06
C ILE A 225 -19.71 3.48 11.76
N ALA A 226 -20.66 2.57 11.63
CA ALA A 226 -20.59 1.23 12.19
C ALA A 226 -20.83 0.20 11.07
N VAL A 227 -19.82 -0.57 10.72
CA VAL A 227 -19.91 -1.64 9.71
C VAL A 227 -19.38 -2.92 10.31
N GLY A 228 -20.16 -3.99 10.32
CA GLY A 228 -19.67 -5.23 10.90
C GLY A 228 -20.70 -6.33 11.09
N ASP A 229 -20.25 -7.39 11.74
CA ASP A 229 -21.06 -8.58 12.04
C ASP A 229 -21.79 -8.40 13.38
N PHE A 230 -22.90 -7.66 13.34
CA PHE A 230 -23.72 -7.35 14.50
C PHE A 230 -25.22 -7.20 14.13
N ASP A 231 -26.06 -7.08 15.13
CA ASP A 231 -27.49 -6.75 14.98
C ASP A 231 -27.67 -5.26 14.72
N ILE A 232 -28.22 -4.91 13.54
CA ILE A 232 -28.39 -3.51 13.11
C ILE A 232 -29.36 -2.75 14.04
N ASP A 233 -30.45 -3.38 14.47
CA ASP A 233 -31.47 -2.72 15.27
C ASP A 233 -30.96 -2.39 16.68
N ALA A 234 -30.19 -3.30 17.26
CA ALA A 234 -29.53 -3.10 18.54
C ALA A 234 -28.49 -1.97 18.50
N VAL A 235 -27.67 -1.95 17.43
CA VAL A 235 -26.66 -0.90 17.23
C VAL A 235 -27.32 0.44 16.98
N GLU A 236 -28.35 0.53 16.13
CA GLU A 236 -29.08 1.78 15.89
C GLU A 236 -29.73 2.31 17.16
N LYS A 237 -30.38 1.44 17.94
CA LYS A 237 -30.98 1.82 19.24
C LYS A 237 -29.92 2.39 20.17
N THR A 238 -28.75 1.74 20.25
CA THR A 238 -27.64 2.19 21.09
C THR A 238 -27.12 3.55 20.62
N ILE A 239 -26.92 3.74 19.31
CA ILE A 239 -26.49 5.02 18.74
C ILE A 239 -27.53 6.11 19.04
N LYS A 240 -28.81 5.87 18.80
CA LYS A 240 -29.87 6.83 19.09
C LYS A 240 -29.94 7.20 20.59
N THR A 241 -29.72 6.24 21.47
CA THR A 241 -29.80 6.47 22.92
C THR A 241 -28.54 7.19 23.43
N ARG A 242 -27.34 6.71 23.14
CA ARG A 242 -26.08 7.27 23.66
C ARG A 242 -25.73 8.58 22.97
N PHE A 243 -25.56 8.55 21.66
CA PHE A 243 -25.14 9.73 20.92
C PHE A 243 -26.23 10.76 20.75
N GLY A 244 -27.50 10.34 20.75
CA GLY A 244 -28.64 11.26 20.80
C GLY A 244 -28.74 12.04 22.10
N ALA A 245 -28.20 11.54 23.21
CA ALA A 245 -28.13 12.21 24.49
C ALA A 245 -27.01 13.28 24.58
N ILE A 246 -26.03 13.27 23.66
CA ILE A 246 -25.01 14.30 23.62
C ILE A 246 -25.65 15.66 23.39
N PRO A 247 -25.37 16.67 24.23
CA PRO A 247 -25.99 17.97 24.14
C PRO A 247 -25.80 18.63 22.77
N LYS A 248 -26.87 19.18 22.22
CA LYS A 248 -26.78 20.01 21.02
C LYS A 248 -26.01 21.30 21.36
N ALA A 249 -25.11 21.72 20.50
CA ALA A 249 -24.37 22.97 20.67
C ALA A 249 -25.34 24.17 20.71
N VAL A 250 -25.19 25.03 21.74
CA VAL A 250 -25.97 26.25 21.91
C VAL A 250 -25.30 27.36 21.11
N LYS A 251 -26.01 27.94 20.14
CA LYS A 251 -25.49 28.99 19.25
C LYS A 251 -24.14 28.66 18.64
N PRO A 252 -24.03 27.53 17.90
CA PRO A 252 -22.76 27.09 17.35
C PRO A 252 -22.21 28.10 16.35
N VAL A 253 -20.91 28.31 16.37
CA VAL A 253 -20.22 29.03 15.31
C VAL A 253 -20.39 28.24 14.02
N ALA A 254 -20.82 28.87 12.93
CA ALA A 254 -20.92 28.20 11.64
C ALA A 254 -19.53 27.68 11.23
N ARG A 255 -19.48 26.44 10.70
CA ARG A 255 -18.25 25.94 10.11
C ARG A 255 -17.95 26.74 8.83
N PRO A 256 -16.84 27.48 8.77
CA PRO A 256 -16.52 28.24 7.56
C PRO A 256 -16.07 27.28 6.44
N GLU A 257 -16.35 27.67 5.21
CA GLU A 257 -15.77 27.08 4.01
C GLU A 257 -14.63 27.96 3.53
N TYR A 258 -13.52 27.34 3.14
CA TYR A 258 -12.34 28.03 2.68
C TYR A 258 -12.04 27.64 1.23
N PRO A 259 -12.57 28.37 0.24
CA PRO A 259 -12.33 28.07 -1.16
C PRO A 259 -10.86 28.37 -1.53
N ILE A 260 -10.35 27.62 -2.52
CA ILE A 260 -9.07 27.91 -3.16
C ILE A 260 -9.37 28.90 -4.30
N PRO A 261 -8.85 30.14 -4.23
CA PRO A 261 -9.16 31.19 -5.21
C PRO A 261 -8.71 30.83 -6.63
N ASN A 262 -9.56 31.15 -7.60
CA ASN A 262 -9.19 31.07 -9.00
C ASN A 262 -8.19 32.18 -9.36
N HIS A 263 -7.37 31.94 -10.38
CA HIS A 263 -6.37 32.89 -10.87
C HIS A 263 -6.15 32.72 -12.38
N ALA A 264 -5.88 33.82 -13.07
CA ALA A 264 -5.67 33.82 -14.52
C ALA A 264 -4.22 33.48 -14.90
N ASP A 265 -3.26 33.88 -14.07
CA ASP A 265 -1.83 33.66 -14.28
C ASP A 265 -1.41 32.19 -14.05
N THR A 266 -0.26 31.82 -14.59
CA THR A 266 0.39 30.55 -14.22
C THR A 266 1.32 30.81 -13.04
N ARG A 267 1.01 30.18 -11.91
CA ARG A 267 1.87 30.23 -10.72
C ARG A 267 3.01 29.25 -10.87
N VAL A 268 4.24 29.69 -10.64
CA VAL A 268 5.43 28.83 -10.79
C VAL A 268 6.23 28.86 -9.49
N SER A 269 6.62 27.67 -9.04
CA SER A 269 7.56 27.49 -7.93
C SER A 269 8.69 26.57 -8.37
N ILE A 270 9.93 27.03 -8.27
CA ILE A 270 11.13 26.26 -8.56
C ILE A 270 11.91 26.17 -7.27
N VAL A 271 12.03 24.96 -6.73
CA VAL A 271 12.63 24.71 -5.43
C VAL A 271 13.74 23.66 -5.53
N THR A 272 14.80 23.87 -4.78
CA THR A 272 15.93 22.94 -4.73
C THR A 272 16.26 22.59 -3.29
N ASP A 273 16.79 21.36 -3.08
CA ASP A 273 17.23 20.94 -1.76
C ASP A 273 18.45 20.02 -1.86
N LYS A 274 19.32 20.06 -0.84
CA LYS A 274 20.56 19.26 -0.79
C LYS A 274 20.30 17.75 -0.70
N GLU A 275 19.18 17.38 -0.10
CA GLU A 275 18.78 16.00 0.13
C GLU A 275 17.73 15.51 -0.87
N GLN A 276 17.41 16.31 -1.90
CA GLN A 276 16.53 15.90 -3.00
C GLN A 276 17.34 15.11 -4.04
N PRO A 277 16.99 13.83 -4.29
CA PRO A 277 17.76 13.00 -5.22
C PRO A 277 17.39 13.20 -6.70
N TYR A 278 16.15 13.64 -7.00
CA TYR A 278 15.62 13.67 -8.36
C TYR A 278 15.18 15.07 -8.79
N THR A 279 15.30 15.33 -10.09
CA THR A 279 14.66 16.49 -10.71
C THR A 279 13.29 16.07 -11.25
N LEU A 280 12.25 16.79 -10.88
CA LEU A 280 10.88 16.51 -11.32
C LEU A 280 10.09 17.79 -11.56
N GLY A 281 9.11 17.69 -12.45
CA GLY A 281 8.14 18.75 -12.72
C GLY A 281 6.73 18.27 -12.46
N GLN A 282 5.88 19.19 -11.99
CA GLN A 282 4.45 18.94 -11.79
C GLN A 282 3.66 20.14 -12.32
N VAL A 283 2.59 19.85 -13.06
CA VAL A 283 1.63 20.87 -13.51
C VAL A 283 0.27 20.52 -12.93
N PHE A 284 -0.34 21.50 -12.29
CA PHE A 284 -1.68 21.42 -11.71
C PHE A 284 -2.63 22.31 -12.51
N TYR A 285 -3.73 21.76 -13.00
CA TYR A 285 -4.87 22.49 -13.51
C TYR A 285 -5.99 22.33 -12.48
N LYS A 286 -6.20 23.35 -11.64
CA LYS A 286 -7.19 23.30 -10.55
C LYS A 286 -8.59 23.54 -11.14
N LEU A 287 -9.45 22.54 -10.97
CA LEU A 287 -10.78 22.46 -11.53
C LEU A 287 -11.83 22.57 -10.42
N PRO A 288 -13.04 23.01 -10.68
CA PRO A 288 -14.12 22.92 -9.70
C PRO A 288 -14.32 21.46 -9.26
N LYS A 289 -14.56 21.25 -7.96
CA LYS A 289 -14.83 19.91 -7.42
C LYS A 289 -16.04 19.31 -8.12
N SER A 290 -15.90 18.07 -8.57
CA SER A 290 -16.99 17.32 -9.19
C SER A 290 -18.08 16.98 -8.16
N LYS A 291 -19.31 16.97 -8.62
CA LYS A 291 -20.48 16.59 -7.81
C LYS A 291 -21.05 15.30 -8.36
N GLU A 292 -21.39 14.37 -7.49
CA GLU A 292 -21.99 13.09 -7.87
C GLU A 292 -23.45 13.04 -7.40
N LYS A 293 -24.29 13.90 -7.98
CA LYS A 293 -25.71 14.03 -7.58
C LYS A 293 -26.66 13.30 -8.49
N THR A 294 -26.29 13.13 -9.77
CA THR A 294 -27.14 12.53 -10.79
C THR A 294 -26.44 11.36 -11.47
N LEU A 295 -27.21 10.50 -12.13
CA LEU A 295 -26.67 9.40 -12.95
C LEU A 295 -25.77 9.91 -14.08
N ASN A 296 -26.00 11.14 -14.56
CA ASN A 296 -25.11 11.79 -15.51
C ASN A 296 -23.74 12.08 -14.90
N ASP A 297 -23.69 12.50 -13.64
CA ASP A 297 -22.42 12.76 -12.94
C ASP A 297 -21.61 11.46 -12.77
N MET A 298 -22.31 10.35 -12.46
CA MET A 298 -21.67 9.02 -12.41
C MET A 298 -21.12 8.62 -13.80
N ARG A 299 -21.88 8.87 -14.88
CA ARG A 299 -21.43 8.61 -16.26
C ARG A 299 -20.21 9.46 -16.64
N GLU A 300 -20.17 10.73 -16.19
CA GLU A 300 -18.98 11.59 -16.36
C GLU A 300 -17.77 11.04 -15.62
N ASN A 301 -17.93 10.46 -14.42
CA ASN A 301 -16.83 9.81 -13.70
C ASN A 301 -16.28 8.58 -14.45
N VAL A 302 -17.15 7.77 -15.06
CA VAL A 302 -16.70 6.66 -15.90
C VAL A 302 -15.88 7.18 -17.09
N LYS A 303 -16.32 8.25 -17.77
CA LYS A 303 -15.57 8.87 -18.88
C LYS A 303 -14.20 9.39 -18.44
N ARG A 304 -14.10 9.99 -17.24
CA ARG A 304 -12.81 10.44 -16.66
C ARG A 304 -11.87 9.27 -16.39
N SER A 305 -12.41 8.19 -15.83
CA SER A 305 -11.64 6.97 -15.57
C SER A 305 -11.10 6.33 -16.87
N LEU A 306 -11.92 6.27 -17.91
CA LEU A 306 -11.49 5.80 -19.23
C LEU A 306 -10.40 6.69 -19.83
N PHE A 307 -10.57 8.01 -19.74
CA PHE A 307 -9.57 8.98 -20.19
C PHE A 307 -8.23 8.79 -19.46
N ASN A 308 -8.24 8.72 -18.12
CA ASN A 308 -7.04 8.53 -17.31
C ASN A 308 -6.34 7.21 -17.65
N SER A 309 -7.09 6.14 -17.81
CA SER A 309 -6.55 4.81 -18.15
C SER A 309 -5.84 4.82 -19.52
N MET A 310 -6.49 5.34 -20.55
CA MET A 310 -5.92 5.38 -21.90
C MET A 310 -4.67 6.27 -21.98
N LEU A 311 -4.70 7.44 -21.33
CA LEU A 311 -3.54 8.32 -21.27
C LEU A 311 -2.39 7.68 -20.48
N GLY A 312 -2.71 7.05 -19.33
CA GLY A 312 -1.73 6.33 -18.52
C GLY A 312 -0.99 5.25 -19.32
N THR A 313 -1.73 4.47 -20.12
CA THR A 313 -1.14 3.45 -21.01
C THR A 313 -0.14 4.07 -21.99
N ARG A 314 -0.49 5.18 -22.66
CA ARG A 314 0.43 5.85 -23.60
C ARG A 314 1.70 6.37 -22.89
N LEU A 315 1.56 6.94 -21.70
CA LEU A 315 2.72 7.42 -20.93
C LEU A 315 3.63 6.26 -20.50
N GLN A 316 3.06 5.11 -20.12
CA GLN A 316 3.83 3.91 -19.81
C GLN A 316 4.56 3.33 -21.03
N GLU A 317 3.93 3.36 -22.21
CA GLU A 317 4.60 2.96 -23.46
C GLU A 317 5.83 3.83 -23.77
N LEU A 318 5.74 5.14 -23.52
CA LEU A 318 6.90 6.05 -23.67
C LEU A 318 7.99 5.77 -22.64
N GLN A 319 7.63 5.41 -21.41
CA GLN A 319 8.58 5.06 -20.34
C GLN A 319 9.40 3.81 -20.66
N LYS A 320 8.82 2.84 -21.37
CA LYS A 320 9.47 1.57 -21.74
C LYS A 320 10.49 1.73 -22.87
N LYS A 321 10.58 2.86 -23.55
CA LYS A 321 11.52 3.07 -24.66
C LYS A 321 12.97 3.25 -24.18
N ALA A 322 13.93 2.86 -25.02
CA ALA A 322 15.36 3.01 -24.74
C ALA A 322 15.76 4.47 -24.43
N ASP A 323 15.16 5.42 -25.16
CA ASP A 323 15.40 6.86 -25.03
C ASP A 323 14.31 7.56 -24.19
N ALA A 324 13.64 6.82 -23.30
CA ALA A 324 12.59 7.37 -22.44
C ALA A 324 13.01 8.72 -21.79
N PRO A 325 12.14 9.75 -21.83
CA PRO A 325 12.50 11.08 -21.34
C PRO A 325 12.39 11.19 -19.82
N TYR A 326 11.75 10.25 -19.17
CA TYR A 326 11.49 10.22 -17.73
C TYR A 326 11.64 8.82 -17.14
N LEU A 327 11.89 8.77 -15.83
CA LEU A 327 11.89 7.55 -15.03
C LEU A 327 10.48 7.13 -14.64
N PHE A 328 9.63 8.13 -14.40
CA PHE A 328 8.23 7.98 -14.04
C PHE A 328 7.44 9.16 -14.56
N SER A 329 6.21 8.93 -14.99
CA SER A 329 5.26 9.99 -15.30
C SER A 329 3.83 9.58 -14.95
N PHE A 330 3.02 10.59 -14.72
CA PHE A 330 1.59 10.46 -14.48
C PHE A 330 0.87 11.66 -15.08
N ALA A 331 -0.30 11.45 -15.67
CA ALA A 331 -1.22 12.53 -15.98
C ALA A 331 -2.66 12.01 -15.81
N GLY A 332 -3.49 12.79 -15.11
CA GLY A 332 -4.88 12.38 -14.88
C GLY A 332 -5.66 13.37 -14.03
N TYR A 333 -6.99 13.25 -14.13
CA TYR A 333 -7.94 13.94 -13.28
C TYR A 333 -8.11 13.18 -11.96
N GLN A 334 -8.09 13.91 -10.84
CA GLN A 334 -8.26 13.37 -9.50
C GLN A 334 -8.79 14.41 -8.52
N GLY A 335 -9.23 13.97 -7.34
CA GLY A 335 -9.50 14.85 -6.21
C GLY A 335 -8.25 15.65 -5.81
N PHE A 336 -8.46 16.89 -5.34
CA PHE A 336 -7.35 17.73 -4.90
C PHE A 336 -7.53 18.21 -3.47
N LEU A 337 -8.05 19.39 -3.24
CA LEU A 337 -8.13 19.98 -1.91
C LEU A 337 -9.31 20.97 -1.82
N GLY A 338 -10.04 20.96 -0.71
CA GLY A 338 -11.14 21.87 -0.46
C GLY A 338 -12.25 21.77 -1.51
N ASP A 339 -12.49 22.89 -2.21
CA ASP A 339 -13.51 23.02 -3.26
C ASP A 339 -12.98 22.71 -4.69
N LYS A 340 -11.78 22.15 -4.79
CA LYS A 340 -11.13 21.82 -6.07
C LYS A 340 -10.86 20.33 -6.23
N ASP A 341 -11.01 19.90 -7.49
CA ASP A 341 -10.31 18.77 -8.07
C ASP A 341 -9.13 19.30 -8.90
N ALA A 342 -8.28 18.43 -9.40
CA ALA A 342 -7.20 18.83 -10.28
C ALA A 342 -6.96 17.80 -11.38
N TYR A 343 -6.60 18.32 -12.54
CA TYR A 343 -5.86 17.52 -13.52
C TYR A 343 -4.38 17.78 -13.27
N ILE A 344 -3.62 16.71 -13.01
CA ILE A 344 -2.21 16.80 -12.63
C ILE A 344 -1.38 16.07 -13.68
N ALA A 345 -0.28 16.69 -14.13
CA ALA A 345 0.74 16.06 -14.95
C ALA A 345 2.09 16.13 -14.23
N VAL A 346 2.76 14.98 -14.08
CA VAL A 346 4.05 14.84 -13.36
C VAL A 346 5.03 14.10 -14.23
N ALA A 347 6.30 14.49 -14.18
CA ALA A 347 7.41 13.71 -14.73
C ALA A 347 8.64 13.80 -13.83
N VAL A 348 9.27 12.64 -13.54
CA VAL A 348 10.59 12.55 -12.93
C VAL A 348 11.62 12.39 -14.04
N ALA A 349 12.48 13.38 -14.22
CA ALA A 349 13.44 13.40 -15.31
C ALA A 349 14.47 12.27 -15.18
N LYS A 350 14.73 11.57 -16.28
CA LYS A 350 15.70 10.47 -16.32
C LYS A 350 17.15 10.94 -16.22
N ASP A 351 17.45 12.06 -16.84
CA ASP A 351 18.79 12.64 -16.98
C ASP A 351 18.94 14.02 -16.31
N GLY A 352 18.02 14.33 -15.38
CA GLY A 352 17.94 15.66 -14.73
C GLY A 352 17.32 16.75 -15.62
N ASN A 353 17.05 16.48 -16.91
CA ASN A 353 16.45 17.42 -17.84
C ASN A 353 14.92 17.46 -17.70
N VAL A 354 14.45 18.30 -16.77
CA VAL A 354 13.02 18.43 -16.46
C VAL A 354 12.22 19.00 -17.64
N GLU A 355 12.80 19.83 -18.49
CA GLU A 355 12.12 20.35 -19.68
C GLU A 355 11.79 19.24 -20.67
N ARG A 356 12.76 18.36 -20.98
CA ARG A 356 12.55 17.21 -21.85
C ARG A 356 11.47 16.26 -21.27
N ALA A 357 11.54 15.99 -19.97
CA ALA A 357 10.59 15.12 -19.30
C ALA A 357 9.17 15.69 -19.31
N MET A 358 9.02 16.94 -18.89
CA MET A 358 7.71 17.60 -18.85
C MET A 358 7.15 17.83 -20.25
N LYS A 359 7.99 18.21 -21.23
CA LYS A 359 7.57 18.37 -22.61
C LYS A 359 6.98 17.07 -23.15
N ALA A 360 7.59 15.92 -22.89
CA ALA A 360 7.07 14.64 -23.36
C ALA A 360 5.68 14.32 -22.79
N VAL A 361 5.42 14.58 -21.51
CA VAL A 361 4.10 14.42 -20.90
C VAL A 361 3.10 15.41 -21.45
N LEU A 362 3.48 16.68 -21.58
CA LEU A 362 2.61 17.74 -22.14
C LEU A 362 2.31 17.51 -23.64
N ASP A 363 3.29 17.04 -24.40
CA ASP A 363 3.11 16.69 -25.83
C ASP A 363 2.07 15.56 -25.97
N GLU A 364 2.11 14.54 -25.10
CA GLU A 364 1.11 13.47 -25.15
C GLU A 364 -0.28 13.97 -24.77
N ASN A 365 -0.38 14.85 -23.78
CA ASN A 365 -1.65 15.51 -23.45
C ASN A 365 -2.22 16.33 -24.62
N VAL A 366 -1.37 17.10 -25.29
CA VAL A 366 -1.77 17.88 -26.48
C VAL A 366 -2.05 16.96 -27.66
N ARG A 367 -1.34 15.85 -27.82
CA ARG A 367 -1.63 14.80 -28.82
C ARG A 367 -3.07 14.32 -28.68
N VAL A 368 -3.48 13.95 -27.45
CA VAL A 368 -4.87 13.54 -27.18
C VAL A 368 -5.86 14.67 -27.49
N LYS A 369 -5.53 15.91 -27.11
CA LYS A 369 -6.41 17.05 -27.40
C LYS A 369 -6.56 17.32 -28.91
N LYS A 370 -5.50 17.12 -29.72
CA LYS A 370 -5.50 17.36 -31.17
C LYS A 370 -6.10 16.21 -31.99
N PHE A 371 -5.73 14.98 -31.66
CA PHE A 371 -6.03 13.79 -32.49
C PHE A 371 -6.95 12.80 -31.79
N GLY A 372 -7.15 12.93 -30.47
CA GLY A 372 -7.94 12.00 -29.67
C GLY A 372 -7.21 10.69 -29.37
N PHE A 373 -7.95 9.82 -28.73
CA PHE A 373 -7.64 8.39 -28.62
C PHE A 373 -8.18 7.64 -29.83
N THR A 374 -7.77 6.39 -30.01
CA THR A 374 -8.28 5.50 -31.05
C THR A 374 -9.47 4.69 -30.54
N ALA A 375 -10.27 4.15 -31.46
CA ALA A 375 -11.38 3.25 -31.11
C ALA A 375 -10.89 1.99 -30.37
N SER A 376 -9.74 1.46 -30.78
CA SER A 376 -9.15 0.26 -30.14
C SER A 376 -8.69 0.52 -28.70
N GLU A 377 -8.15 1.71 -28.39
CA GLU A 377 -7.83 2.10 -27.01
C GLU A 377 -9.11 2.19 -26.16
N LEU A 378 -10.18 2.83 -26.69
CA LEU A 378 -11.44 2.94 -25.97
C LEU A 378 -12.05 1.56 -25.67
N GLU A 379 -12.06 0.66 -26.63
CA GLU A 379 -12.61 -0.69 -26.41
C GLU A 379 -11.80 -1.49 -25.38
N ARG A 380 -10.46 -1.36 -25.40
CA ARG A 380 -9.63 -1.95 -24.33
C ARG A 380 -9.90 -1.32 -22.97
N ALA A 381 -9.98 -0.01 -22.89
CA ALA A 381 -10.27 0.69 -21.64
C ALA A 381 -11.65 0.30 -21.07
N LYS A 382 -12.68 0.21 -21.92
CA LYS A 382 -14.00 -0.28 -21.52
C LYS A 382 -13.95 -1.71 -21.00
N THR A 383 -13.27 -2.59 -21.73
CA THR A 383 -13.13 -4.01 -21.34
C THR A 383 -12.45 -4.13 -20.00
N GLN A 384 -11.35 -3.42 -19.80
CA GLN A 384 -10.62 -3.43 -18.53
C GLN A 384 -11.48 -2.88 -17.39
N TYR A 385 -12.14 -1.74 -17.61
CA TYR A 385 -13.01 -1.11 -16.62
C TYR A 385 -14.15 -2.03 -16.18
N LEU A 386 -14.83 -2.65 -17.16
CA LEU A 386 -15.90 -3.59 -16.86
C LEU A 386 -15.39 -4.82 -16.09
N THR A 387 -14.22 -5.34 -16.46
CA THR A 387 -13.60 -6.49 -15.76
C THR A 387 -13.33 -6.18 -14.28
N GLU A 388 -12.83 -4.98 -13.97
CA GLU A 388 -12.59 -4.55 -12.60
C GLU A 388 -13.89 -4.41 -11.79
N ILE A 389 -14.93 -3.83 -12.38
CA ILE A 389 -16.23 -3.70 -11.70
C ILE A 389 -16.91 -5.07 -11.56
N GLU A 390 -16.79 -5.96 -12.54
CA GLU A 390 -17.28 -7.35 -12.45
C GLU A 390 -16.59 -8.12 -11.34
N LYS A 391 -15.26 -7.98 -11.19
CA LYS A 391 -14.50 -8.57 -10.07
C LYS A 391 -15.03 -8.06 -8.73
N ARG A 392 -15.21 -6.75 -8.56
CA ARG A 392 -15.78 -6.17 -7.33
C ARG A 392 -17.19 -6.68 -7.05
N PHE A 393 -18.02 -6.84 -8.09
CA PHE A 393 -19.37 -7.39 -7.96
C PHE A 393 -19.34 -8.86 -7.52
N LYS A 394 -18.47 -9.69 -8.09
CA LYS A 394 -18.30 -11.09 -7.69
C LYS A 394 -17.82 -11.23 -6.24
N GLU A 395 -16.95 -10.30 -5.79
CA GLU A 395 -16.37 -10.29 -4.45
C GLU A 395 -17.24 -9.54 -3.40
N LYS A 396 -18.48 -9.15 -3.73
CA LYS A 396 -19.31 -8.30 -2.86
C LYS A 396 -19.57 -8.88 -1.48
N ASP A 397 -19.73 -10.20 -1.37
CA ASP A 397 -19.91 -10.93 -0.11
C ASP A 397 -18.59 -11.24 0.64
N LYS A 398 -17.45 -10.95 0.00
CA LYS A 398 -16.08 -11.05 0.55
C LYS A 398 -15.44 -9.68 0.76
N THR A 399 -16.20 -8.60 0.55
CA THR A 399 -15.70 -7.23 0.74
C THR A 399 -15.53 -6.96 2.24
N LYS A 400 -14.32 -6.57 2.66
CA LYS A 400 -14.03 -6.23 4.06
C LYS A 400 -14.82 -5.02 4.54
N SER A 401 -15.23 -5.01 5.80
CA SER A 401 -16.03 -3.93 6.43
C SER A 401 -15.40 -2.55 6.29
N VAL A 402 -14.08 -2.45 6.38
CA VAL A 402 -13.34 -1.19 6.24
C VAL A 402 -13.57 -0.50 4.89
N ASN A 403 -13.79 -1.25 3.80
CA ASN A 403 -14.05 -0.66 2.48
C ASN A 403 -15.37 0.12 2.44
N TYR A 404 -16.40 -0.38 3.12
CA TYR A 404 -17.68 0.33 3.26
C TYR A 404 -17.55 1.55 4.17
N VAL A 405 -16.72 1.48 5.22
CA VAL A 405 -16.42 2.64 6.06
C VAL A 405 -15.84 3.77 5.25
N GLN A 406 -14.85 3.48 4.36
CA GLN A 406 -14.24 4.50 3.50
C GLN A 406 -15.27 5.13 2.54
N GLU A 407 -16.18 4.34 2.00
CA GLU A 407 -17.27 4.83 1.15
C GLU A 407 -18.19 5.80 1.90
N TYR A 408 -18.63 5.43 3.12
CA TYR A 408 -19.54 6.29 3.91
C TYR A 408 -18.83 7.52 4.48
N MET A 409 -17.54 7.41 4.78
CA MET A 409 -16.71 8.55 5.15
C MET A 409 -16.64 9.57 3.99
N GLY A 410 -16.37 9.12 2.77
CA GLY A 410 -16.40 9.96 1.56
C GLY A 410 -17.76 10.61 1.35
N HIS A 411 -18.86 9.87 1.53
CA HIS A 411 -20.22 10.42 1.46
C HIS A 411 -20.45 11.50 2.52
N PHE A 412 -20.08 11.24 3.78
CA PHE A 412 -20.23 12.24 4.85
C PHE A 412 -19.40 13.49 4.60
N MET A 413 -18.11 13.32 4.28
CA MET A 413 -17.18 14.45 4.14
C MET A 413 -17.43 15.27 2.88
N GLU A 414 -17.62 14.62 1.74
CA GLU A 414 -17.57 15.22 0.42
C GLU A 414 -18.90 15.20 -0.34
N GLY A 415 -19.85 14.38 0.11
CA GLY A 415 -21.09 14.12 -0.62
C GLY A 415 -20.89 13.21 -1.84
N SER A 416 -19.85 12.38 -1.82
CA SER A 416 -19.60 11.36 -2.85
C SER A 416 -20.76 10.37 -2.92
N SER A 417 -21.00 9.78 -4.08
CA SER A 417 -22.05 8.78 -4.24
C SER A 417 -21.72 7.50 -3.46
N SER A 418 -22.76 6.87 -2.91
CA SER A 418 -22.68 5.57 -2.24
C SER A 418 -23.92 4.77 -2.68
N THR A 419 -23.75 4.00 -3.75
CA THR A 419 -24.87 3.31 -4.42
C THR A 419 -24.94 1.81 -4.11
N GLY A 420 -23.89 1.29 -3.49
CA GLY A 420 -23.65 -0.14 -3.43
C GLY A 420 -23.24 -0.73 -4.78
N ILE A 421 -22.50 -1.85 -4.72
CA ILE A 421 -21.88 -2.45 -5.92
C ILE A 421 -22.92 -3.06 -6.88
N ASP A 422 -24.05 -3.54 -6.39
CA ASP A 422 -25.11 -4.12 -7.26
C ASP A 422 -25.61 -3.06 -8.24
N PHE A 423 -26.03 -1.91 -7.74
CA PHE A 423 -26.48 -0.81 -8.58
C PHE A 423 -25.36 -0.30 -9.49
N TYR A 424 -24.14 -0.14 -8.95
CA TYR A 424 -23.02 0.40 -9.73
C TYR A 424 -22.62 -0.51 -10.88
N PHE A 425 -22.60 -1.82 -10.66
CA PHE A 425 -22.33 -2.82 -11.71
C PHE A 425 -23.36 -2.76 -12.83
N ASP A 426 -24.64 -2.78 -12.49
CA ASP A 426 -25.73 -2.70 -13.48
C ASP A 426 -25.69 -1.38 -14.26
N PHE A 427 -25.42 -0.28 -13.57
CA PHE A 427 -25.26 1.04 -14.19
C PHE A 427 -24.11 1.04 -15.19
N VAL A 428 -22.91 0.60 -14.78
CA VAL A 428 -21.74 0.55 -15.65
C VAL A 428 -21.99 -0.36 -16.84
N LYS A 429 -22.53 -1.55 -16.62
CA LYS A 429 -22.86 -2.51 -17.69
C LYS A 429 -23.83 -1.95 -18.73
N SER A 430 -24.79 -1.13 -18.28
CA SER A 430 -25.77 -0.50 -19.18
C SER A 430 -25.22 0.74 -19.91
N GLN A 431 -24.37 1.54 -19.23
CA GLN A 431 -23.90 2.81 -19.77
C GLN A 431 -22.63 2.71 -20.60
N LEU A 432 -21.72 1.80 -20.23
CA LEU A 432 -20.40 1.70 -20.85
C LEU A 432 -20.42 1.50 -22.37
N PRO A 433 -21.32 0.63 -22.95
CA PRO A 433 -21.42 0.49 -24.40
C PRO A 433 -21.80 1.79 -25.11
N SER A 434 -22.61 2.65 -24.46
CA SER A 434 -23.10 3.91 -25.03
C SER A 434 -22.09 5.06 -24.98
N ILE A 435 -20.98 4.92 -24.25
CA ILE A 435 -19.93 5.93 -24.21
C ILE A 435 -19.16 5.88 -25.53
N VAL A 436 -19.20 6.98 -26.29
CA VAL A 436 -18.51 7.06 -27.57
C VAL A 436 -17.16 7.77 -27.44
N LEU A 437 -16.29 7.56 -28.42
CA LEU A 437 -14.92 8.07 -28.42
C LEU A 437 -14.86 9.61 -28.31
N GLU A 438 -15.78 10.29 -28.97
CA GLU A 438 -15.88 11.75 -28.97
C GLU A 438 -16.14 12.30 -27.55
N GLU A 439 -16.95 11.62 -26.74
CA GLU A 439 -17.26 12.03 -25.38
C GLU A 439 -16.03 11.93 -24.47
N VAL A 440 -15.21 10.90 -24.66
CA VAL A 440 -13.98 10.70 -23.88
C VAL A 440 -12.90 11.65 -24.33
N ASN A 441 -12.73 11.85 -25.66
CA ASN A 441 -11.79 12.79 -26.22
C ASN A 441 -12.09 14.25 -25.77
N ALA A 442 -13.37 14.60 -25.63
CA ALA A 442 -13.78 15.92 -25.15
C ALA A 442 -13.30 16.23 -23.72
N GLN A 443 -12.93 15.23 -22.92
CA GLN A 443 -12.41 15.45 -21.56
C GLN A 443 -11.09 16.24 -21.58
N ALA A 444 -10.23 16.04 -22.60
CA ALA A 444 -8.98 16.80 -22.74
C ALA A 444 -9.21 18.31 -22.74
N GLY A 445 -10.28 18.78 -23.41
CA GLY A 445 -10.65 20.20 -23.45
C GLY A 445 -11.13 20.73 -22.09
N LYS A 446 -11.75 19.86 -21.27
CA LYS A 446 -12.21 20.24 -19.92
C LYS A 446 -11.07 20.28 -18.88
N PHE A 447 -10.01 19.50 -19.09
CA PHE A 447 -8.91 19.38 -18.14
C PHE A 447 -7.79 20.37 -18.41
N LEU A 448 -7.41 20.56 -19.67
CA LEU A 448 -6.30 21.41 -20.07
C LEU A 448 -6.78 22.87 -20.27
N ILE A 449 -7.20 23.48 -19.16
CA ILE A 449 -7.69 24.86 -19.13
C ILE A 449 -6.56 25.90 -19.16
N ASN A 450 -6.88 27.14 -19.45
CA ASN A 450 -5.90 28.23 -19.56
C ASN A 450 -5.61 28.94 -18.24
N GLU A 451 -6.53 28.86 -17.31
CA GLU A 451 -6.47 29.49 -15.99
C GLU A 451 -6.24 28.47 -14.87
N ASN A 452 -6.11 28.93 -13.64
CA ASN A 452 -5.95 28.09 -12.43
C ASN A 452 -4.77 27.10 -12.51
N ARG A 453 -3.74 27.45 -13.28
CA ARG A 453 -2.58 26.60 -13.50
C ARG A 453 -1.47 26.91 -12.52
N ALA A 454 -0.89 25.88 -11.91
CA ALA A 454 0.34 26.00 -11.13
C ALA A 454 1.37 24.99 -11.61
N VAL A 455 2.64 25.37 -11.57
CA VAL A 455 3.76 24.50 -11.95
C VAL A 455 4.78 24.50 -10.81
N VAL A 456 5.21 23.30 -10.43
CA VAL A 456 6.27 23.09 -9.45
C VAL A 456 7.41 22.34 -10.11
N VAL A 457 8.62 22.86 -9.95
CA VAL A 457 9.86 22.17 -10.32
C VAL A 457 10.65 21.93 -9.05
N MET A 458 11.03 20.69 -8.80
CA MET A 458 11.85 20.29 -7.66
C MET A 458 13.14 19.65 -8.16
N ALA A 459 14.28 20.00 -7.58
CA ALA A 459 15.57 19.47 -8.03
C ALA A 459 16.60 19.39 -6.90
N PRO A 460 17.67 18.57 -7.08
CA PRO A 460 18.86 18.64 -6.24
C PRO A 460 19.46 20.04 -6.23
N GLU A 461 19.92 20.55 -5.09
CA GLU A 461 20.52 21.89 -5.00
C GLU A 461 21.73 22.06 -5.91
N LYS A 462 22.53 21.01 -6.12
CA LYS A 462 23.67 21.02 -7.05
C LYS A 462 23.30 21.37 -8.50
N ASP A 463 22.04 21.14 -8.89
CA ASP A 463 21.55 21.42 -10.23
C ASP A 463 20.80 22.75 -10.35
N LYS A 464 20.82 23.59 -9.29
CA LYS A 464 20.10 24.86 -9.21
C LYS A 464 20.34 25.76 -10.43
N GLU A 465 21.60 25.89 -10.85
CA GLU A 465 21.98 26.73 -12.00
C GLU A 465 21.48 26.17 -13.36
N LYS A 466 21.09 24.91 -13.40
CA LYS A 466 20.53 24.25 -14.60
C LYS A 466 19.00 24.35 -14.64
N MET A 467 18.38 24.84 -13.57
CA MET A 467 16.94 24.92 -13.51
C MET A 467 16.39 25.95 -14.50
N PRO A 468 15.22 25.65 -15.10
CA PRO A 468 14.59 26.60 -16.01
C PRO A 468 14.16 27.87 -15.29
N THR A 469 14.14 28.97 -15.99
CA THR A 469 13.50 30.20 -15.52
C THR A 469 11.97 30.07 -15.49
N THR A 470 11.29 30.91 -14.72
CA THR A 470 9.82 30.97 -14.70
C THR A 470 9.24 31.14 -16.11
N ALA A 471 9.86 31.99 -16.95
CA ALA A 471 9.43 32.21 -18.33
C ALA A 471 9.53 30.93 -19.19
N GLN A 472 10.62 30.17 -19.04
CA GLN A 472 10.78 28.90 -19.74
C GLN A 472 9.73 27.90 -19.29
N VAL A 473 9.49 27.76 -17.98
CA VAL A 473 8.46 26.86 -17.44
C VAL A 473 7.06 27.20 -18.00
N VAL A 474 6.72 28.47 -18.06
CA VAL A 474 5.45 28.92 -18.64
C VAL A 474 5.38 28.56 -20.14
N SER A 475 6.48 28.70 -20.88
CA SER A 475 6.54 28.39 -22.30
C SER A 475 6.40 26.91 -22.66
N TRP A 476 6.68 25.97 -21.72
CA TRP A 476 6.55 24.54 -22.00
C TRP A 476 5.16 24.16 -22.51
N ARG A 477 4.12 24.78 -21.95
CA ARG A 477 2.75 24.58 -22.43
C ARG A 477 2.55 25.13 -23.85
N ASP A 478 3.03 26.31 -24.12
CA ASP A 478 2.77 27.02 -25.39
C ASP A 478 3.49 26.31 -26.53
N ASN A 479 4.64 25.71 -26.24
CA ASN A 479 5.46 24.93 -27.17
C ASN A 479 5.07 23.42 -27.19
N ALA A 480 4.13 22.99 -26.35
CA ALA A 480 3.70 21.59 -26.34
C ALA A 480 2.88 21.26 -27.60
N GLY A 481 3.11 20.10 -28.14
CA GLY A 481 2.36 19.57 -29.26
C GLY A 481 2.69 20.16 -30.65
N GLU A 482 3.75 20.96 -30.81
CA GLU A 482 4.14 21.49 -32.11
C GLU A 482 4.48 20.41 -33.14
N LYS A 483 5.14 19.33 -32.68
CA LYS A 483 5.65 18.25 -33.53
C LYS A 483 4.94 16.91 -33.32
N VAL A 484 3.78 16.90 -32.66
CA VAL A 484 3.08 15.65 -32.39
C VAL A 484 2.28 15.20 -33.62
N THR A 485 2.33 13.88 -33.90
CA THR A 485 1.52 13.19 -34.89
C THR A 485 0.44 12.35 -34.20
N ALA A 486 -0.55 11.85 -34.95
CA ALA A 486 -1.53 10.92 -34.40
C ALA A 486 -0.84 9.68 -33.82
N TYR A 487 -1.44 9.13 -32.78
CA TYR A 487 -0.92 7.90 -32.15
C TYR A 487 -1.26 6.68 -33.02
N GLU A 488 -0.29 5.79 -33.18
CA GLU A 488 -0.46 4.50 -33.85
C GLU A 488 -0.58 3.38 -32.85
N ASP A 489 -1.74 2.75 -32.81
CA ASP A 489 -2.01 1.63 -31.93
C ASP A 489 -1.58 0.30 -32.56
N LYS A 490 -0.42 -0.22 -32.13
CA LYS A 490 0.12 -1.50 -32.60
C LYS A 490 -0.36 -2.63 -31.67
N VAL A 491 -0.99 -3.64 -32.25
CA VAL A 491 -1.50 -4.82 -31.55
C VAL A 491 -0.88 -6.08 -32.18
N VAL A 492 -0.44 -7.02 -31.35
CA VAL A 492 -0.01 -8.35 -31.77
C VAL A 492 -1.22 -9.29 -31.71
N ASN A 493 -1.59 -9.85 -32.85
CA ASN A 493 -2.77 -10.70 -32.98
C ASN A 493 -2.35 -12.18 -33.16
N LYS A 494 -1.70 -12.73 -32.11
CA LYS A 494 -1.22 -14.11 -32.04
C LYS A 494 -1.66 -14.76 -30.73
N PRO A 495 -1.74 -16.09 -30.64
CA PRO A 495 -1.91 -16.77 -29.36
C PRO A 495 -0.63 -16.63 -28.51
N LEU A 496 -0.79 -16.64 -27.18
CA LEU A 496 0.34 -16.53 -26.25
C LEU A 496 1.26 -17.77 -26.34
N VAL A 497 0.67 -18.94 -26.58
CA VAL A 497 1.37 -20.21 -26.78
C VAL A 497 0.92 -20.84 -28.09
N GLU A 498 1.83 -20.98 -29.02
CA GLU A 498 1.70 -21.79 -30.23
C GLU A 498 2.38 -23.16 -30.00
N ASN A 499 1.85 -24.23 -30.57
CA ASN A 499 2.48 -25.56 -30.58
C ASN A 499 2.88 -26.07 -29.17
N LEU A 500 1.88 -26.25 -28.30
CA LEU A 500 2.10 -26.86 -27.00
C LEU A 500 2.37 -28.37 -27.14
N PRO A 501 3.46 -28.91 -26.58
CA PRO A 501 3.71 -30.36 -26.52
C PRO A 501 2.60 -31.11 -25.76
N ALA A 502 2.51 -32.41 -25.96
CA ALA A 502 1.62 -33.24 -25.16
C ALA A 502 2.02 -33.18 -23.66
N GLY A 503 1.06 -32.81 -22.83
CA GLY A 503 1.28 -32.71 -21.39
C GLY A 503 1.27 -34.08 -20.69
N ALA A 504 2.00 -34.20 -19.61
CA ALA A 504 2.04 -35.40 -18.75
C ALA A 504 0.82 -35.45 -17.82
N LYS A 505 0.24 -36.64 -17.65
CA LYS A 505 -0.88 -36.88 -16.76
C LYS A 505 -0.44 -36.95 -15.31
N VAL A 506 -1.37 -36.71 -14.37
CA VAL A 506 -1.16 -37.00 -12.96
C VAL A 506 -0.87 -38.48 -12.75
N THR A 507 0.21 -38.81 -12.08
CA THR A 507 0.65 -40.18 -11.78
C THR A 507 0.46 -40.54 -10.30
N ASP A 508 0.43 -39.56 -9.41
CA ASP A 508 0.22 -39.76 -7.98
C ASP A 508 -0.61 -38.62 -7.38
N THR A 509 -1.39 -38.94 -6.36
CA THR A 509 -2.26 -37.98 -5.64
C THR A 509 -2.28 -38.35 -4.17
N LYS A 510 -1.95 -37.37 -3.32
CA LYS A 510 -2.00 -37.50 -1.86
C LYS A 510 -2.89 -36.42 -1.26
N SER A 511 -3.86 -36.79 -0.43
CA SER A 511 -4.70 -35.87 0.31
C SER A 511 -4.17 -35.63 1.71
N ILE A 512 -4.14 -34.37 2.16
CA ILE A 512 -3.91 -33.95 3.55
C ILE A 512 -5.23 -33.31 4.01
N ALA A 513 -6.16 -34.20 4.39
CA ALA A 513 -7.56 -33.86 4.65
C ALA A 513 -7.73 -32.83 5.76
N GLU A 514 -6.90 -32.90 6.81
CA GLU A 514 -6.96 -32.03 8.00
C GLU A 514 -6.81 -30.54 7.65
N ILE A 515 -6.06 -30.23 6.59
CA ILE A 515 -5.87 -28.85 6.09
C ILE A 515 -6.48 -28.64 4.72
N GLY A 516 -7.22 -29.62 4.17
CA GLY A 516 -7.87 -29.53 2.87
C GLY A 516 -6.88 -29.30 1.72
N VAL A 517 -5.72 -29.93 1.75
CA VAL A 517 -4.67 -29.85 0.73
C VAL A 517 -4.63 -31.14 -0.07
N THR A 518 -4.40 -31.02 -1.38
CA THR A 518 -4.14 -32.16 -2.28
C THR A 518 -2.80 -31.95 -2.95
N GLU A 519 -1.87 -32.88 -2.78
CA GLU A 519 -0.62 -32.96 -3.54
C GLU A 519 -0.83 -33.81 -4.78
N VAL A 520 -0.34 -33.36 -5.93
CA VAL A 520 -0.30 -34.18 -7.15
C VAL A 520 1.09 -34.17 -7.75
N ILE A 521 1.47 -35.30 -8.36
CA ILE A 521 2.69 -35.44 -9.12
C ILE A 521 2.33 -35.73 -10.56
N LEU A 522 2.89 -34.96 -11.47
CA LEU A 522 2.74 -35.15 -12.90
C LEU A 522 3.77 -36.16 -13.43
N GLY A 523 3.46 -36.82 -14.54
CA GLY A 523 4.34 -37.83 -15.15
C GLY A 523 5.71 -37.31 -15.60
N ASN A 524 5.87 -36.01 -15.71
CA ASN A 524 7.17 -35.36 -15.95
C ASN A 524 7.92 -35.02 -14.63
N GLY A 525 7.40 -35.39 -13.47
CA GLY A 525 8.04 -35.20 -12.17
C GLY A 525 7.65 -33.92 -11.44
N VAL A 526 6.94 -32.99 -12.08
CA VAL A 526 6.48 -31.73 -11.47
C VAL A 526 5.50 -32.02 -10.31
N LYS A 527 5.74 -31.39 -9.16
CA LYS A 527 4.89 -31.44 -7.97
C LYS A 527 3.97 -30.23 -7.89
N VAL A 528 2.69 -30.44 -7.55
CA VAL A 528 1.73 -29.35 -7.34
C VAL A 528 0.99 -29.55 -6.04
N VAL A 529 0.93 -28.53 -5.22
CA VAL A 529 0.22 -28.45 -3.94
C VAL A 529 -1.03 -27.58 -4.14
N LEU A 530 -2.19 -28.17 -3.94
CA LEU A 530 -3.48 -27.57 -4.23
C LEU A 530 -4.26 -27.31 -2.94
N LYS A 531 -4.63 -26.07 -2.67
CA LYS A 531 -5.43 -25.64 -1.53
C LYS A 531 -6.68 -24.89 -2.01
N PRO A 532 -7.77 -25.60 -2.36
CA PRO A 532 -9.05 -24.95 -2.63
C PRO A 532 -9.59 -24.22 -1.39
N THR A 533 -10.13 -23.02 -1.58
CA THR A 533 -10.73 -22.21 -0.52
C THR A 533 -12.00 -21.51 -1.01
N ASP A 534 -12.80 -21.03 -0.07
CA ASP A 534 -13.97 -20.18 -0.29
C ASP A 534 -13.79 -18.76 0.25
N PHE A 535 -12.54 -18.34 0.50
CA PHE A 535 -12.22 -17.06 1.15
C PHE A 535 -12.41 -15.88 0.21
N LYS A 536 -12.20 -16.11 -1.08
CA LYS A 536 -12.48 -15.20 -2.20
C LYS A 536 -13.24 -15.95 -3.30
N ASN A 537 -14.03 -15.23 -4.10
CA ASN A 537 -14.81 -15.81 -5.19
C ASN A 537 -14.07 -15.78 -6.53
N ASP A 538 -13.13 -14.84 -6.71
CA ASP A 538 -12.50 -14.54 -8.01
C ASP A 538 -10.97 -14.41 -7.90
N GLU A 539 -10.35 -15.20 -7.00
CA GLU A 539 -8.90 -15.20 -6.78
C GLU A 539 -8.33 -16.60 -6.63
N ILE A 540 -7.29 -16.90 -7.38
CA ILE A 540 -6.38 -18.03 -7.19
C ILE A 540 -4.97 -17.45 -7.10
N LEU A 541 -4.28 -17.69 -5.98
CA LEU A 541 -2.87 -17.39 -5.82
C LEU A 541 -2.05 -18.54 -6.40
N ILE A 542 -0.94 -18.20 -7.06
CA ILE A 542 0.04 -19.17 -7.56
C ILE A 542 1.44 -18.80 -7.07
N SER A 543 2.19 -19.80 -6.68
CA SER A 543 3.62 -19.69 -6.42
C SER A 543 4.33 -20.94 -6.94
N ALA A 544 5.58 -20.79 -7.31
CA ALA A 544 6.45 -21.92 -7.65
C ALA A 544 7.84 -21.68 -7.03
N ARG A 545 8.46 -22.73 -6.52
CA ARG A 545 9.77 -22.66 -5.88
C ARG A 545 10.65 -23.82 -6.34
N SER A 546 11.92 -23.49 -6.61
CA SER A 546 13.04 -24.41 -6.77
C SER A 546 14.26 -23.84 -6.06
N PHE A 547 15.13 -24.69 -5.54
CA PHE A 547 16.38 -24.24 -4.92
C PHE A 547 17.45 -23.93 -5.96
N GLY A 548 18.33 -23.00 -5.60
CA GLY A 548 19.46 -22.59 -6.44
C GLY A 548 19.79 -21.12 -6.30
N GLY A 549 19.05 -20.32 -7.04
CA GLY A 549 19.15 -18.87 -7.04
C GLY A 549 20.53 -18.35 -7.45
N SER A 550 20.78 -17.10 -7.09
CA SER A 550 22.07 -16.44 -7.34
C SER A 550 23.22 -17.01 -6.50
N SER A 551 22.92 -17.87 -5.49
CA SER A 551 23.95 -18.52 -4.67
C SER A 551 24.89 -19.44 -5.48
N LEU A 552 24.41 -19.93 -6.62
CA LEU A 552 25.16 -20.84 -7.47
C LEU A 552 26.21 -20.15 -8.34
N TYR A 553 26.12 -18.83 -8.46
CA TYR A 553 27.00 -18.03 -9.32
C TYR A 553 28.11 -17.35 -8.52
N SER A 554 29.23 -17.07 -9.22
CA SER A 554 30.33 -16.34 -8.61
C SER A 554 30.01 -14.88 -8.31
N ASP A 555 30.82 -14.21 -7.48
CA ASP A 555 30.62 -12.78 -7.19
C ASP A 555 30.81 -11.91 -8.45
N GLN A 556 31.55 -12.37 -9.44
CA GLN A 556 31.70 -11.69 -10.75
C GLN A 556 30.41 -11.73 -11.56
N GLU A 557 29.64 -12.81 -11.44
CA GLU A 557 28.35 -12.99 -12.14
C GLU A 557 27.14 -12.54 -11.29
N TYR A 558 27.37 -12.26 -10.01
CA TYR A 558 26.27 -11.97 -9.05
C TYR A 558 25.33 -10.88 -9.55
N MET A 559 25.86 -9.77 -10.07
CA MET A 559 25.01 -8.67 -10.55
C MET A 559 24.16 -9.08 -11.76
N SER A 560 24.67 -9.96 -12.62
CA SER A 560 23.89 -10.51 -13.73
C SER A 560 22.84 -11.51 -13.23
N ALA A 561 23.18 -12.34 -12.25
CA ALA A 561 22.24 -13.28 -11.64
C ALA A 561 21.08 -12.55 -10.90
N ALA A 562 21.41 -11.49 -10.17
CA ALA A 562 20.43 -10.66 -9.44
C ALA A 562 19.53 -9.82 -10.36
N MET A 563 19.80 -9.74 -11.65
CA MET A 563 19.01 -9.01 -12.65
C MET A 563 18.39 -9.93 -13.70
N ALA A 564 18.49 -11.25 -13.53
CA ALA A 564 18.10 -12.23 -14.55
C ALA A 564 16.60 -12.19 -14.85
N ASP A 565 15.79 -12.16 -13.83
CA ASP A 565 14.33 -12.02 -13.92
C ASP A 565 13.91 -10.68 -14.52
N ALA A 566 14.50 -9.56 -14.07
CA ALA A 566 14.19 -8.22 -14.55
C ALA A 566 14.52 -8.06 -16.05
N VAL A 567 15.61 -8.67 -16.53
CA VAL A 567 15.98 -8.67 -17.96
C VAL A 567 14.92 -9.38 -18.80
N VAL A 568 14.40 -10.52 -18.34
CA VAL A 568 13.36 -11.25 -19.06
C VAL A 568 12.02 -10.53 -18.97
N GLU A 569 11.60 -10.08 -17.80
CA GLU A 569 10.34 -9.34 -17.65
C GLU A 569 10.31 -8.07 -18.50
N SER A 570 11.43 -7.33 -18.55
CA SER A 570 11.55 -6.15 -19.40
C SER A 570 11.47 -6.44 -20.90
N SER A 571 11.71 -7.67 -21.30
CA SER A 571 11.70 -8.13 -22.70
C SER A 571 10.37 -8.77 -23.10
N GLY A 572 9.63 -9.35 -22.13
CA GLY A 572 8.38 -10.07 -22.37
C GLY A 572 8.58 -11.56 -22.68
N VAL A 573 7.60 -12.16 -23.36
CA VAL A 573 7.58 -13.60 -23.66
C VAL A 573 7.17 -13.87 -25.11
N GLY A 574 7.80 -14.86 -25.73
CA GLY A 574 7.49 -15.28 -27.10
C GLY A 574 7.53 -14.11 -28.08
N GLU A 575 6.42 -13.88 -28.77
CA GLU A 575 6.25 -12.76 -29.74
C GLU A 575 5.85 -11.44 -29.08
N PHE A 576 5.53 -11.45 -27.77
CA PHE A 576 5.00 -10.31 -27.05
C PHE A 576 6.09 -9.59 -26.26
N ASN A 577 6.42 -8.37 -26.69
CA ASN A 577 7.11 -7.45 -25.79
C ASN A 577 6.17 -6.97 -24.68
N PRO A 578 6.64 -6.30 -23.62
CA PRO A 578 5.79 -5.92 -22.49
C PRO A 578 4.55 -5.11 -22.85
N THR A 579 4.64 -4.21 -23.82
CA THR A 579 3.51 -3.40 -24.30
C THR A 579 2.46 -4.26 -25.04
N ALA A 580 2.92 -5.17 -25.88
CA ALA A 580 2.03 -6.09 -26.59
C ALA A 580 1.38 -7.09 -25.65
N LEU A 581 2.12 -7.57 -24.64
CA LEU A 581 1.60 -8.47 -23.63
C LEU A 581 0.52 -7.79 -22.78
N GLU A 582 0.71 -6.55 -22.36
CA GLU A 582 -0.26 -5.77 -21.61
C GLU A 582 -1.56 -5.59 -22.42
N LYS A 583 -1.46 -5.26 -23.71
CA LYS A 583 -2.63 -5.17 -24.60
C LYS A 583 -3.33 -6.51 -24.77
N TYR A 584 -2.60 -7.61 -24.88
CA TYR A 584 -3.16 -8.97 -24.94
C TYR A 584 -3.89 -9.37 -23.64
N MET A 585 -3.39 -8.93 -22.50
CA MET A 585 -3.98 -9.20 -21.18
C MET A 585 -5.20 -8.33 -20.84
N THR A 586 -5.56 -7.38 -21.70
CA THR A 586 -6.75 -6.53 -21.47
C THR A 586 -8.00 -7.39 -21.21
N GLY A 587 -8.72 -7.08 -20.13
CA GLY A 587 -9.94 -7.81 -19.73
C GLY A 587 -9.68 -9.15 -19.03
N LYS A 588 -8.42 -9.48 -18.79
CA LYS A 588 -8.02 -10.67 -18.05
C LYS A 588 -7.46 -10.26 -16.69
N THR A 589 -7.79 -11.03 -15.68
CA THR A 589 -7.22 -10.88 -14.34
C THR A 589 -6.12 -11.93 -14.17
N VAL A 590 -4.94 -11.64 -14.67
CA VAL A 590 -3.75 -12.51 -14.60
C VAL A 590 -2.53 -11.63 -14.28
N SER A 591 -1.81 -12.01 -13.25
CA SER A 591 -0.51 -11.43 -12.88
C SER A 591 0.41 -12.58 -12.48
N ILE A 592 1.46 -12.85 -13.24
CA ILE A 592 2.47 -13.86 -12.95
C ILE A 592 3.83 -13.27 -13.31
N SER A 593 4.74 -13.28 -12.34
CA SER A 593 6.13 -12.81 -12.49
C SER A 593 7.11 -13.89 -12.07
N PRO A 594 8.21 -14.06 -12.80
CA PRO A 594 9.36 -14.86 -12.36
C PRO A 594 10.18 -14.11 -11.32
N PHE A 595 10.99 -14.82 -10.56
CA PHE A 595 12.03 -14.24 -9.70
C PHE A 595 13.26 -15.16 -9.63
N VAL A 596 14.42 -14.55 -9.38
CA VAL A 596 15.67 -15.24 -9.05
C VAL A 596 16.20 -14.63 -7.74
N GLY A 597 15.95 -15.33 -6.63
CA GLY A 597 16.43 -14.93 -5.30
C GLY A 597 17.86 -15.34 -5.03
N GLU A 598 18.27 -15.31 -3.74
CA GLU A 598 19.61 -15.77 -3.36
C GLU A 598 19.72 -17.30 -3.37
N THR A 599 18.77 -17.99 -2.77
CA THR A 599 18.77 -19.43 -2.54
C THR A 599 17.71 -20.19 -3.34
N GLU A 600 16.86 -19.47 -4.06
CA GLU A 600 15.74 -20.04 -4.80
C GLU A 600 15.39 -19.20 -6.03
N GLU A 601 14.74 -19.83 -6.99
CA GLU A 601 14.03 -19.18 -8.08
C GLU A 601 12.59 -19.67 -8.17
N GLY A 602 11.76 -18.96 -8.93
CA GLY A 602 10.38 -19.38 -9.07
C GLY A 602 9.47 -18.37 -9.72
N PHE A 603 8.19 -18.52 -9.38
CA PHE A 603 7.13 -17.64 -9.81
C PHE A 603 6.23 -17.26 -8.63
N TYR A 604 5.61 -16.11 -8.75
CA TYR A 604 4.52 -15.70 -7.87
C TYR A 604 3.47 -14.94 -8.67
N GLY A 605 2.23 -14.95 -8.18
CA GLY A 605 1.17 -14.21 -8.84
C GLY A 605 -0.23 -14.62 -8.42
N ASN A 606 -1.19 -14.13 -9.18
CA ASN A 606 -2.60 -14.44 -8.98
C ASN A 606 -3.38 -14.36 -10.30
N PHE A 607 -4.52 -15.03 -10.31
CA PHE A 607 -5.43 -14.97 -11.46
C PHE A 607 -6.87 -15.25 -11.03
N SER A 608 -7.83 -14.84 -11.87
CA SER A 608 -9.23 -15.19 -11.73
C SER A 608 -9.48 -16.61 -12.23
N PRO A 609 -10.41 -17.39 -11.64
CA PRO A 609 -10.78 -18.71 -12.12
C PRO A 609 -11.10 -18.76 -13.63
N LYS A 610 -11.76 -17.73 -14.15
CA LYS A 610 -12.10 -17.63 -15.60
C LYS A 610 -10.88 -17.52 -16.50
N ASP A 611 -9.77 -17.03 -15.98
CA ASP A 611 -8.53 -16.76 -16.71
C ASP A 611 -7.43 -17.80 -16.44
N SER A 612 -7.78 -18.93 -15.79
CA SER A 612 -6.82 -19.98 -15.39
C SER A 612 -6.00 -20.50 -16.56
N GLU A 613 -6.61 -20.69 -17.73
CA GLU A 613 -5.87 -21.14 -18.92
C GLU A 613 -4.85 -20.09 -19.40
N THR A 614 -5.22 -18.81 -19.41
CA THR A 614 -4.29 -17.72 -19.77
C THR A 614 -3.13 -17.64 -18.76
N ALA A 615 -3.41 -17.85 -17.47
CA ALA A 615 -2.37 -17.88 -16.42
C ALA A 615 -1.37 -19.01 -16.65
N MET A 616 -1.85 -20.21 -16.96
CA MET A 616 -1.00 -21.36 -17.28
C MET A 616 -0.21 -21.16 -18.57
N GLN A 617 -0.80 -20.53 -19.60
CA GLN A 617 -0.09 -20.14 -20.82
C GLN A 617 1.03 -19.16 -20.56
N LEU A 618 0.82 -18.14 -19.73
CA LEU A 618 1.82 -17.15 -19.40
C LEU A 618 2.98 -17.79 -18.63
N LEU A 619 2.68 -18.61 -17.63
CA LEU A 619 3.67 -19.35 -16.87
C LEU A 619 4.51 -20.25 -17.78
N TYR A 620 3.85 -21.04 -18.66
CA TYR A 620 4.53 -21.88 -19.64
C TYR A 620 5.43 -21.07 -20.58
N ALA A 621 4.98 -19.87 -21.00
CA ALA A 621 5.77 -19.01 -21.87
C ALA A 621 7.01 -18.45 -21.17
N TYR A 622 6.91 -18.07 -19.89
CA TYR A 622 8.09 -17.65 -19.10
C TYR A 622 9.14 -18.77 -18.94
N PHE A 623 8.70 -20.02 -18.78
CA PHE A 623 9.61 -21.15 -18.72
C PHE A 623 10.29 -21.44 -20.05
N THR A 624 9.51 -21.46 -21.14
CA THR A 624 9.95 -22.09 -22.40
C THR A 624 10.30 -21.12 -23.50
N LYS A 625 9.82 -19.87 -23.40
CA LYS A 625 9.95 -18.84 -24.45
C LYS A 625 10.27 -17.46 -23.84
N PRO A 626 11.26 -17.35 -22.91
CA PRO A 626 11.69 -16.04 -22.46
C PRO A 626 12.17 -15.24 -23.66
N ARG A 627 11.71 -13.99 -23.77
CA ARG A 627 12.11 -13.12 -24.86
C ARG A 627 13.38 -12.38 -24.51
N LYS A 628 14.22 -12.08 -25.53
CA LYS A 628 15.34 -11.17 -25.42
C LYS A 628 15.15 -10.02 -26.38
N ASP A 629 14.80 -8.86 -25.85
CA ASP A 629 14.57 -7.64 -26.64
C ASP A 629 15.63 -6.58 -26.29
N PRO A 630 16.67 -6.40 -27.14
CA PRO A 630 17.77 -5.51 -26.82
C PRO A 630 17.38 -4.07 -26.54
N GLU A 631 16.35 -3.52 -27.23
CA GLU A 631 15.89 -2.15 -27.02
C GLU A 631 15.16 -1.98 -25.69
N MET A 632 14.32 -2.96 -25.31
CA MET A 632 13.61 -2.95 -24.03
C MET A 632 14.60 -3.11 -22.87
N ILE A 633 15.56 -4.05 -22.99
CA ILE A 633 16.63 -4.27 -21.99
C ILE A 633 17.45 -2.98 -21.82
N LYS A 634 17.87 -2.34 -22.93
CA LYS A 634 18.62 -1.10 -22.88
C LYS A 634 17.84 0.02 -22.19
N GLY A 635 16.53 0.10 -22.45
CA GLY A 635 15.64 1.06 -21.78
C GLY A 635 15.60 0.86 -20.28
N MET A 636 15.34 -0.36 -19.84
CA MET A 636 15.30 -0.76 -18.44
C MET A 636 16.66 -0.51 -17.74
N MET A 637 17.76 -1.01 -18.31
CA MET A 637 19.10 -0.82 -17.74
C MET A 637 19.48 0.66 -17.62
N SER A 638 19.18 1.47 -18.63
CA SER A 638 19.43 2.92 -18.59
C SER A 638 18.59 3.62 -17.52
N ALA A 639 17.35 3.24 -17.35
CA ALA A 639 16.47 3.80 -16.31
C ALA A 639 16.97 3.45 -14.90
N GLN A 640 17.29 2.17 -14.66
CA GLN A 640 17.83 1.71 -13.38
C GLN A 640 19.17 2.36 -13.04
N ARG A 641 20.07 2.47 -14.03
CA ARG A 641 21.37 3.14 -13.84
C ARG A 641 21.17 4.61 -13.44
N SER A 642 20.28 5.33 -14.14
CA SER A 642 19.98 6.74 -13.81
C SER A 642 19.38 6.88 -12.41
N LEU A 643 18.55 5.94 -11.98
CA LEU A 643 17.98 5.90 -10.63
C LEU A 643 19.10 5.77 -9.58
N VAL A 644 20.00 4.80 -9.74
CA VAL A 644 21.15 4.60 -8.84
C VAL A 644 22.04 5.84 -8.81
N GLU A 645 22.35 6.42 -9.96
CA GLU A 645 23.18 7.62 -10.08
C GLU A 645 22.56 8.82 -9.34
N SER A 646 21.28 9.07 -9.54
CA SER A 646 20.56 10.16 -8.88
C SER A 646 20.52 9.98 -7.36
N GLN A 647 20.22 8.79 -6.87
CA GLN A 647 20.19 8.47 -5.44
C GLN A 647 21.56 8.63 -4.79
N LYS A 648 22.66 8.23 -5.46
CA LYS A 648 24.02 8.34 -4.91
C LYS A 648 24.59 9.75 -5.02
N ALA A 649 24.11 10.55 -5.95
CA ALA A 649 24.56 11.93 -6.11
C ALA A 649 24.02 12.91 -5.05
N SER A 650 22.84 12.63 -4.50
CA SER A 650 22.22 13.42 -3.43
C SER A 650 21.47 12.48 -2.46
N PRO A 651 22.19 11.63 -1.71
CA PRO A 651 21.56 10.64 -0.87
C PRO A 651 20.89 11.29 0.35
N SER A 652 19.68 10.82 0.69
CA SER A 652 19.02 11.21 1.93
C SER A 652 19.76 10.67 3.16
N PRO A 653 19.60 11.30 4.33
CA PRO A 653 20.20 10.80 5.57
C PRO A 653 19.78 9.36 5.88
N GLU A 654 18.52 9.04 5.66
CA GLU A 654 17.94 7.72 5.90
C GLU A 654 18.55 6.67 4.97
N MET A 655 18.85 7.03 3.70
CA MET A 655 19.52 6.14 2.76
C MET A 655 20.95 5.85 3.21
N VAL A 656 21.72 6.88 3.60
CA VAL A 656 23.11 6.69 4.07
C VAL A 656 23.16 5.84 5.34
N PHE A 657 22.17 6.04 6.24
CA PHE A 657 22.03 5.22 7.44
C PHE A 657 21.72 3.76 7.09
N SER A 658 20.75 3.51 6.22
CA SER A 658 20.35 2.16 5.79
C SER A 658 21.50 1.45 5.06
N ASP A 659 22.18 2.13 4.15
CA ASP A 659 23.38 1.64 3.46
C ASP A 659 24.50 1.23 4.44
N SER A 660 24.71 2.07 5.46
CA SER A 660 25.71 1.81 6.48
C SER A 660 25.33 0.63 7.38
N LEU A 661 24.06 0.56 7.78
CA LEU A 661 23.54 -0.55 8.56
C LEU A 661 23.66 -1.87 7.79
N SER A 662 23.19 -1.91 6.55
CA SER A 662 23.24 -3.09 5.68
C SER A 662 24.69 -3.56 5.44
N SER A 663 25.62 -2.62 5.24
CA SER A 663 27.03 -2.93 5.09
C SER A 663 27.64 -3.58 6.33
N VAL A 664 27.33 -3.05 7.52
CA VAL A 664 27.79 -3.62 8.80
C VAL A 664 27.17 -5.00 9.02
N LEU A 665 25.84 -5.12 8.86
CA LEU A 665 25.13 -6.39 9.06
C LEU A 665 25.58 -7.46 8.04
N GLY A 666 25.90 -7.06 6.82
CA GLY A 666 26.47 -7.94 5.82
C GLY A 666 27.96 -8.22 5.98
N ASN A 667 28.59 -7.75 7.06
CA ASN A 667 30.05 -7.86 7.29
C ASN A 667 30.86 -7.38 6.08
N TYR A 668 30.41 -6.32 5.43
CA TYR A 668 30.99 -5.74 4.20
C TYR A 668 31.18 -6.75 3.05
N ASN A 669 30.44 -7.86 3.07
CA ASN A 669 30.44 -8.81 1.96
C ASN A 669 29.96 -8.13 0.67
N PHE A 670 30.62 -8.43 -0.45
CA PHE A 670 30.30 -7.85 -1.75
C PHE A 670 28.79 -7.90 -2.08
N ARG A 671 28.12 -9.01 -1.81
CA ARG A 671 26.69 -9.20 -2.12
C ARG A 671 25.72 -8.38 -1.23
N ARG A 672 26.21 -7.87 -0.10
CA ARG A 672 25.44 -7.05 0.86
C ARG A 672 25.78 -5.57 0.81
N LEU A 673 26.80 -5.19 0.02
CA LEU A 673 27.11 -3.77 -0.16
C LEU A 673 25.96 -3.03 -0.85
N PRO A 674 25.69 -1.78 -0.50
CA PRO A 674 24.72 -0.93 -1.18
C PRO A 674 24.99 -0.84 -2.68
N MET A 675 23.92 -0.69 -3.46
CA MET A 675 24.04 -0.50 -4.90
C MET A 675 24.79 0.80 -5.19
N SER A 676 25.73 0.72 -6.13
CA SER A 676 26.45 1.87 -6.69
C SER A 676 26.45 1.77 -8.21
N VAL A 677 26.75 2.85 -8.90
CA VAL A 677 26.85 2.86 -10.36
C VAL A 677 27.87 1.84 -10.84
N ALA A 678 29.06 1.79 -10.20
CA ALA A 678 30.11 0.83 -10.54
C ALA A 678 29.66 -0.63 -10.37
N ARG A 679 28.91 -0.95 -9.31
CA ARG A 679 28.34 -2.28 -9.12
C ARG A 679 27.26 -2.59 -10.14
N PHE A 680 26.36 -1.63 -10.39
CA PHE A 680 25.32 -1.79 -11.41
C PHE A 680 25.93 -2.06 -12.79
N ASP A 681 27.00 -1.34 -13.15
CA ASP A 681 27.70 -1.48 -14.42
C ASP A 681 28.43 -2.85 -14.59
N MET A 682 28.53 -3.67 -13.52
CA MET A 682 28.99 -5.07 -13.62
C MET A 682 27.89 -5.99 -14.18
N THR A 683 26.65 -5.56 -14.27
CA THR A 683 25.58 -6.35 -14.87
C THR A 683 25.83 -6.54 -16.37
N ASN A 684 25.92 -7.77 -16.79
CA ASN A 684 25.92 -8.14 -18.20
C ASN A 684 24.51 -8.68 -18.56
N PRO A 685 23.69 -7.93 -19.32
CA PRO A 685 22.33 -8.34 -19.64
C PRO A 685 22.27 -9.64 -20.47
N ASP A 686 23.25 -9.91 -21.31
CA ASP A 686 23.30 -11.16 -22.07
C ASP A 686 23.52 -12.35 -21.13
N ARG A 687 24.43 -12.20 -20.18
CA ARG A 687 24.67 -13.23 -19.16
C ARG A 687 23.45 -13.39 -18.23
N ALA A 688 22.81 -12.31 -17.86
CA ALA A 688 21.57 -12.32 -17.06
C ALA A 688 20.46 -13.14 -17.75
N TYR A 689 20.27 -12.93 -19.06
CA TYR A 689 19.35 -13.73 -19.86
C TYR A 689 19.69 -15.22 -19.89
N GLU A 690 20.99 -15.59 -20.07
CA GLU A 690 21.42 -16.99 -20.03
C GLU A 690 21.27 -17.61 -18.65
N ILE A 691 21.56 -16.86 -17.57
CA ILE A 691 21.29 -17.29 -16.19
C ILE A 691 19.81 -17.58 -15.97
N TYR A 692 18.93 -16.73 -16.45
CA TYR A 692 17.49 -17.01 -16.38
C TYR A 692 17.15 -18.36 -17.03
N LYS A 693 17.63 -18.60 -18.25
CA LYS A 693 17.41 -19.87 -18.95
C LYS A 693 17.98 -21.08 -18.21
N GLU A 694 19.15 -20.92 -17.56
CA GLU A 694 19.74 -21.95 -16.72
C GLU A 694 18.85 -22.29 -15.52
N ARG A 695 18.29 -21.26 -14.84
CA ARG A 695 17.44 -21.44 -13.66
C ARG A 695 16.08 -22.06 -13.98
N PHE A 696 15.54 -21.78 -15.16
CA PHE A 696 14.25 -22.29 -15.60
C PHE A 696 14.34 -23.42 -16.65
N ALA A 697 15.51 -24.08 -16.79
CA ALA A 697 15.73 -25.15 -17.77
C ALA A 697 15.07 -26.48 -17.39
N ASP A 698 14.85 -26.73 -16.11
CA ASP A 698 14.33 -27.99 -15.57
C ASP A 698 13.21 -27.71 -14.55
N ALA A 699 12.01 -28.16 -14.84
CA ALA A 699 10.86 -27.98 -13.97
C ALA A 699 10.68 -29.14 -12.97
N SER A 700 11.51 -30.19 -13.01
CA SER A 700 11.33 -31.41 -12.23
C SER A 700 11.57 -31.23 -10.72
N ASP A 701 12.29 -30.20 -10.30
CA ASP A 701 12.51 -29.86 -8.90
C ASP A 701 11.67 -28.66 -8.40
N PHE A 702 10.85 -28.10 -9.29
CA PHE A 702 9.88 -27.07 -8.88
C PHE A 702 8.69 -27.68 -8.14
N THR A 703 8.31 -27.05 -7.04
CA THR A 703 7.00 -27.28 -6.40
C THR A 703 6.11 -26.08 -6.69
N PHE A 704 4.94 -26.34 -7.28
CA PHE A 704 3.93 -25.33 -7.56
C PHE A 704 2.87 -25.35 -6.45
N PHE A 705 2.38 -24.18 -6.08
CA PHE A 705 1.35 -23.99 -5.05
C PHE A 705 0.21 -23.19 -5.64
N LEU A 706 -1.02 -23.68 -5.52
CA LEU A 706 -2.23 -22.97 -5.88
C LEU A 706 -3.16 -22.91 -4.68
N THR A 707 -3.58 -21.70 -4.30
CA THR A 707 -4.50 -21.48 -3.17
C THR A 707 -5.62 -20.54 -3.62
N GLY A 708 -6.89 -20.94 -3.44
CA GLY A 708 -8.00 -20.04 -3.78
C GLY A 708 -9.24 -20.71 -4.33
N ALA A 709 -9.99 -19.95 -5.12
CA ALA A 709 -11.32 -20.31 -5.61
C ALA A 709 -11.27 -21.25 -6.82
N PHE A 710 -11.02 -22.53 -6.59
CA PHE A 710 -11.05 -23.56 -7.63
C PHE A 710 -11.49 -24.92 -7.08
N LYS A 711 -11.88 -25.83 -7.98
CA LYS A 711 -12.00 -27.25 -7.66
C LYS A 711 -10.85 -28.02 -8.27
N VAL A 712 -10.33 -28.99 -7.55
CA VAL A 712 -9.18 -29.82 -7.99
C VAL A 712 -9.45 -30.44 -9.36
N GLU A 713 -10.67 -30.99 -9.57
CA GLU A 713 -11.04 -31.63 -10.82
C GLU A 713 -11.11 -30.66 -12.01
N GLU A 714 -11.42 -29.40 -11.78
CA GLU A 714 -11.50 -28.36 -12.82
C GLU A 714 -10.13 -27.82 -13.21
N ILE A 715 -9.20 -27.66 -12.25
CA ILE A 715 -7.84 -27.15 -12.53
C ILE A 715 -6.89 -28.24 -13.05
N LYS A 716 -7.08 -29.50 -12.64
CA LYS A 716 -6.20 -30.62 -13.00
C LYS A 716 -5.94 -30.78 -14.49
N PRO A 717 -6.92 -30.68 -15.41
CA PRO A 717 -6.66 -30.77 -16.85
C PRO A 717 -5.70 -29.65 -17.35
N LEU A 718 -5.75 -28.46 -16.77
CA LEU A 718 -4.84 -27.36 -17.13
C LEU A 718 -3.42 -27.61 -16.60
N LEU A 719 -3.29 -28.17 -15.39
CA LEU A 719 -1.99 -28.57 -14.85
C LEU A 719 -1.34 -29.63 -15.73
N GLU A 720 -2.09 -30.68 -16.07
CA GLU A 720 -1.63 -31.74 -16.98
C GLU A 720 -1.22 -31.18 -18.34
N LYS A 721 -2.02 -30.24 -18.88
CA LYS A 721 -1.78 -29.65 -20.22
C LYS A 721 -0.54 -28.76 -20.24
N TYR A 722 -0.35 -27.88 -19.27
CA TYR A 722 0.67 -26.85 -19.28
C TYR A 722 1.88 -27.18 -18.40
N LEU A 723 1.69 -27.53 -17.12
CA LEU A 723 2.82 -27.91 -16.25
C LEU A 723 3.38 -29.28 -16.64
N GLY A 724 2.50 -30.19 -17.09
CA GLY A 724 2.93 -31.50 -17.63
C GLY A 724 3.71 -31.42 -18.96
N ALA A 725 3.65 -30.26 -19.64
CA ALA A 725 4.41 -29.99 -20.87
C ALA A 725 5.72 -29.23 -20.62
N LEU A 726 6.01 -28.85 -19.36
CA LEU A 726 7.28 -28.18 -19.02
C LEU A 726 8.47 -29.11 -19.24
N PRO A 727 9.61 -28.59 -19.67
CA PRO A 727 10.83 -29.39 -19.82
C PRO A 727 11.33 -29.89 -18.47
N THR A 728 11.72 -31.16 -18.41
CA THR A 728 12.26 -31.79 -17.21
C THR A 728 13.48 -32.65 -17.57
N GLN A 729 14.48 -32.63 -16.71
CA GLN A 729 15.72 -33.38 -16.85
C GLN A 729 16.00 -34.27 -15.64
N GLY A 730 15.16 -34.19 -14.59
CA GLY A 730 15.34 -34.94 -13.34
C GLY A 730 16.45 -34.44 -12.46
N LYS A 731 16.94 -33.23 -12.69
CA LYS A 731 17.98 -32.60 -11.90
C LYS A 731 17.41 -32.11 -10.57
N LYS A 732 18.13 -32.33 -9.47
CA LYS A 732 17.84 -31.72 -8.18
C LYS A 732 18.98 -30.78 -7.81
N GLU A 733 18.65 -29.50 -7.72
CA GLU A 733 19.60 -28.49 -7.30
C GLU A 733 19.39 -28.10 -5.85
N LEU A 734 20.46 -27.68 -5.19
CA LEU A 734 20.44 -27.11 -3.86
C LEU A 734 21.14 -25.76 -3.91
N TYR A 735 20.75 -24.88 -3.01
CA TYR A 735 21.44 -23.61 -2.80
C TYR A 735 22.82 -23.84 -2.16
N LYS A 736 23.68 -22.80 -2.26
CA LYS A 736 24.93 -22.72 -1.52
C LYS A 736 24.78 -21.78 -0.33
N ASP A 737 25.19 -22.22 0.86
CA ASP A 737 25.43 -21.25 1.95
C ASP A 737 26.75 -20.52 1.65
N LEU A 738 26.64 -19.23 1.40
CA LEU A 738 27.76 -18.34 1.10
C LEU A 738 28.51 -17.89 2.37
N GLY A 739 28.07 -18.33 3.55
CA GLY A 739 28.65 -17.95 4.83
C GLY A 739 28.47 -16.49 5.22
N ILE A 740 27.56 -15.76 4.54
CA ILE A 740 27.29 -14.35 4.83
C ILE A 740 26.50 -14.26 6.12
N LYS A 741 27.07 -13.65 7.15
CA LYS A 741 26.43 -13.50 8.45
C LYS A 741 26.78 -12.17 9.10
N ILE A 742 25.94 -11.73 10.04
CA ILE A 742 26.19 -10.57 10.87
C ILE A 742 27.47 -10.83 11.68
N PRO A 743 28.40 -9.86 11.75
CA PRO A 743 29.65 -10.03 12.46
C PRO A 743 29.40 -10.24 13.97
N ALA A 744 30.23 -11.09 14.58
CA ALA A 744 30.17 -11.37 16.01
C ALA A 744 30.77 -10.20 16.84
N GLY A 745 30.35 -10.16 18.10
CA GLY A 745 30.80 -9.18 19.07
C GLY A 745 29.94 -7.91 19.14
N GLN A 746 30.43 -6.93 19.89
CA GLN A 746 29.75 -5.63 20.01
C GLN A 746 30.34 -4.62 19.05
N ILE A 747 29.51 -4.14 18.12
CA ILE A 747 29.90 -3.21 17.07
C ILE A 747 29.08 -1.94 17.22
N SER A 748 29.75 -0.80 17.26
CA SER A 748 29.10 0.52 17.27
C SER A 748 29.60 1.36 16.11
N LYS A 749 28.66 1.95 15.35
CA LYS A 749 28.95 2.84 14.23
C LYS A 749 28.08 4.07 14.29
N THR A 750 28.69 5.22 14.14
CA THR A 750 27.98 6.51 13.99
C THR A 750 28.10 6.98 12.55
N VAL A 751 26.97 7.37 11.99
CA VAL A 751 26.83 7.95 10.64
C VAL A 751 26.46 9.41 10.82
N TYR A 752 27.19 10.31 10.15
CA TYR A 752 26.88 11.74 10.16
C TYR A 752 26.31 12.13 8.80
N LYS A 753 25.00 12.40 8.76
CA LYS A 753 24.32 12.84 7.56
C LYS A 753 23.03 13.57 7.89
N GLY A 754 22.70 14.58 7.07
CA GLY A 754 21.49 15.37 7.25
C GLY A 754 21.73 16.72 7.90
N ILE A 755 20.89 17.69 7.56
CA ILE A 755 20.96 19.07 8.06
C ILE A 755 19.96 19.32 9.20
N GLU A 756 18.96 18.47 9.35
CA GLU A 756 17.97 18.56 10.40
C GLU A 756 18.50 18.02 11.74
N ALA A 757 18.08 18.65 12.83
CA ALA A 757 18.41 18.19 14.18
C ALA A 757 17.57 16.96 14.57
N LYS A 758 17.74 15.88 13.82
CA LYS A 758 17.13 14.56 14.09
C LYS A 758 18.17 13.45 14.04
N SER A 759 17.94 12.41 14.81
CA SER A 759 18.79 11.22 14.88
C SER A 759 17.94 9.96 14.74
N ARG A 760 18.61 8.88 14.44
CA ARG A 760 18.03 7.53 14.42
C ARG A 760 19.00 6.54 15.04
N ALA A 761 18.49 5.57 15.77
CA ALA A 761 19.28 4.45 16.27
C ALA A 761 18.68 3.13 15.82
N SER A 762 19.56 2.16 15.58
CA SER A 762 19.21 0.75 15.38
C SER A 762 20.12 -0.11 16.27
N LEU A 763 19.51 -0.97 17.05
CA LEU A 763 20.16 -1.97 17.92
C LEU A 763 19.80 -3.35 17.36
N VAL A 764 20.76 -4.12 16.86
CA VAL A 764 20.53 -5.43 16.23
C VAL A 764 21.28 -6.51 17.00
N PHE A 765 20.50 -7.37 17.66
CA PHE A 765 20.97 -8.62 18.28
C PHE A 765 20.90 -9.74 17.26
N SER A 766 21.88 -10.63 17.25
CA SER A 766 21.92 -11.72 16.27
C SER A 766 22.69 -12.93 16.78
N GLY A 767 22.47 -14.06 16.14
CA GLY A 767 23.19 -15.30 16.47
C GLY A 767 22.77 -16.48 15.64
N ASP A 768 23.42 -17.62 15.90
CA ASP A 768 22.96 -18.92 15.40
C ASP A 768 21.62 -19.25 16.06
N TYR A 769 20.77 -19.98 15.32
CA TYR A 769 19.42 -20.26 15.73
C TYR A 769 19.15 -21.76 15.77
N ASP A 770 18.52 -22.21 16.85
CA ASP A 770 17.96 -23.55 16.93
C ASP A 770 16.53 -23.48 16.40
N TYR A 771 16.40 -23.68 15.08
CA TYR A 771 15.13 -23.52 14.37
C TYR A 771 14.16 -24.64 14.79
N SER A 772 13.15 -24.27 15.51
CA SER A 772 12.06 -25.13 15.96
C SER A 772 10.79 -24.31 16.21
N ASP A 773 9.62 -24.97 16.17
CA ASP A 773 8.33 -24.30 16.37
C ASP A 773 8.26 -23.62 17.74
N ASP A 774 8.79 -24.25 18.78
CA ASP A 774 8.82 -23.69 20.13
C ASP A 774 9.70 -22.42 20.18
N ASN A 775 10.90 -22.45 19.58
CA ASN A 775 11.76 -21.27 19.53
C ASN A 775 11.17 -20.16 18.67
N ASN A 776 10.55 -20.51 17.53
CA ASN A 776 9.88 -19.56 16.66
C ASN A 776 8.77 -18.83 17.43
N GLN A 777 7.89 -19.57 18.10
CA GLN A 777 6.80 -19.00 18.92
C GLN A 777 7.33 -18.13 20.08
N GLN A 778 8.43 -18.54 20.74
CA GLN A 778 9.02 -17.76 21.82
C GLN A 778 9.66 -16.46 21.31
N LEU A 779 10.25 -16.48 20.12
CA LEU A 779 10.85 -15.29 19.53
C LEU A 779 9.79 -14.30 19.04
N ASP A 780 8.69 -14.80 18.42
CA ASP A 780 7.53 -13.99 18.05
C ASP A 780 6.87 -13.34 19.27
N ALA A 781 6.73 -14.11 20.35
CA ALA A 781 6.20 -13.60 21.62
C ALA A 781 7.12 -12.53 22.23
N LEU A 782 8.43 -12.73 22.18
CA LEU A 782 9.41 -11.76 22.67
C LEU A 782 9.32 -10.44 21.87
N GLU A 783 9.17 -10.50 20.55
CA GLU A 783 8.99 -9.31 19.71
C GLU A 783 7.80 -8.47 20.15
N GLU A 784 6.63 -9.06 20.26
CA GLU A 784 5.40 -8.33 20.63
C GLU A 784 5.46 -7.78 22.06
N ILE A 785 6.01 -8.55 23.00
CA ILE A 785 6.21 -8.09 24.37
C ILE A 785 7.19 -6.92 24.43
N LEU A 786 8.26 -6.97 23.64
CA LEU A 786 9.18 -5.85 23.50
C LEU A 786 8.47 -4.62 22.97
N ASN A 787 7.62 -4.75 21.93
CA ASN A 787 6.85 -3.65 21.37
C ASN A 787 5.94 -3.00 22.42
N ILE A 788 5.23 -3.80 23.21
CA ILE A 788 4.39 -3.30 24.31
C ILE A 788 5.24 -2.51 25.32
N LYS A 789 6.36 -3.08 25.79
CA LYS A 789 7.19 -2.46 26.82
C LYS A 789 7.97 -1.24 26.35
N LEU A 790 8.48 -1.27 25.14
CA LEU A 790 9.22 -0.13 24.57
C LEU A 790 8.31 1.07 24.37
N ILE A 791 7.07 0.86 23.89
CA ILE A 791 6.08 1.93 23.79
C ILE A 791 5.76 2.48 25.19
N GLU A 792 5.46 1.62 26.17
CA GLU A 792 5.12 2.03 27.53
C GLU A 792 6.23 2.87 28.19
N VAL A 793 7.49 2.45 28.05
CA VAL A 793 8.61 3.09 28.76
C VAL A 793 9.21 4.24 27.94
N ILE A 794 9.57 4.00 26.68
CA ILE A 794 10.37 4.97 25.90
C ILE A 794 9.49 6.06 25.27
N ARG A 795 8.29 5.69 24.79
CA ARG A 795 7.36 6.67 24.23
C ARG A 795 6.53 7.35 25.34
N GLU A 796 5.84 6.56 26.16
CA GLU A 796 4.84 7.10 27.09
C GLU A 796 5.45 7.73 28.35
N LYS A 797 6.44 7.10 28.98
CA LYS A 797 7.05 7.65 30.23
C LYS A 797 8.14 8.67 29.95
N GLU A 798 8.98 8.42 28.94
CA GLU A 798 10.11 9.30 28.62
C GLU A 798 9.75 10.40 27.63
N SER A 799 8.64 10.29 26.91
CA SER A 799 8.21 11.21 25.84
C SER A 799 9.36 11.56 24.88
N GLY A 800 10.25 10.60 24.63
CA GLY A 800 11.52 10.83 23.95
C GLY A 800 11.52 10.45 22.48
N VAL A 801 10.46 9.78 22.06
CA VAL A 801 10.29 9.31 20.68
C VAL A 801 8.80 9.42 20.27
N TYR A 802 8.56 9.60 18.99
CA TYR A 802 7.22 9.40 18.44
C TYR A 802 6.88 7.90 18.33
N GLY A 803 7.84 7.09 17.90
CA GLY A 803 7.71 5.65 17.80
C GLY A 803 9.01 4.92 18.04
N ILE A 804 8.91 3.74 18.64
CA ILE A 804 9.96 2.76 18.83
C ILE A 804 9.37 1.39 18.57
N GLY A 805 10.11 0.51 17.92
CA GLY A 805 9.65 -0.86 17.66
C GLY A 805 10.79 -1.86 17.64
N ALA A 806 10.45 -3.09 18.02
CA ALA A 806 11.27 -4.28 17.87
C ALA A 806 10.74 -5.13 16.70
N GLN A 807 11.64 -5.76 15.98
CA GLN A 807 11.34 -6.74 14.95
C GLN A 807 12.27 -7.95 15.09
N ALA A 808 11.71 -9.13 15.20
CA ALA A 808 12.44 -10.38 15.19
C ALA A 808 12.36 -11.04 13.81
N THR A 809 13.43 -11.67 13.39
CA THR A 809 13.45 -12.53 12.21
C THR A 809 14.24 -13.79 12.51
N TYR A 810 13.80 -14.87 11.92
CA TYR A 810 14.52 -16.15 11.98
C TYR A 810 14.37 -16.89 10.65
N ASN A 811 15.37 -17.63 10.28
CA ASN A 811 15.36 -18.41 9.05
C ASN A 811 16.08 -19.74 9.26
N LYS A 812 15.67 -20.77 8.52
CA LYS A 812 16.32 -22.07 8.46
C LYS A 812 17.35 -22.12 7.34
N ILE A 813 17.08 -21.43 6.26
CA ILE A 813 17.83 -21.40 5.01
C ILE A 813 18.44 -20.00 4.81
N PRO A 814 19.71 -19.87 4.34
CA PRO A 814 20.70 -20.92 4.02
C PRO A 814 21.30 -21.60 5.24
N ALA A 815 21.29 -21.01 6.40
CA ALA A 815 21.67 -21.55 7.68
C ALA A 815 20.78 -20.99 8.80
N PRO A 816 20.49 -21.76 9.86
CA PRO A 816 19.63 -21.31 10.95
C PRO A 816 20.23 -20.11 11.69
N ARG A 817 19.54 -18.96 11.62
CA ARG A 817 19.96 -17.69 12.24
C ARG A 817 18.77 -16.88 12.70
N TYR A 818 18.99 -16.02 13.69
CA TYR A 818 18.00 -15.05 14.14
C TYR A 818 18.57 -13.64 14.16
N THR A 819 17.66 -12.66 14.11
CA THR A 819 17.94 -11.27 14.49
C THR A 819 16.80 -10.71 15.32
N VAL A 820 17.10 -9.82 16.27
CA VAL A 820 16.15 -8.93 16.93
C VAL A 820 16.66 -7.52 16.74
N SER A 821 15.94 -6.72 15.98
CA SER A 821 16.30 -5.32 15.72
C SER A 821 15.34 -4.38 16.44
N ILE A 822 15.88 -3.35 17.11
CA ILE A 822 15.11 -2.30 17.75
C ILE A 822 15.50 -0.97 17.13
N GLY A 823 14.49 -0.22 16.65
CA GLY A 823 14.72 1.04 15.95
C GLY A 823 13.87 2.18 16.48
N TYR A 824 14.43 3.39 16.55
CA TYR A 824 13.70 4.62 16.90
C TYR A 824 14.36 5.87 16.34
N GLY A 825 13.55 6.95 16.22
CA GLY A 825 14.01 8.29 15.88
C GLY A 825 13.81 9.25 17.05
N THR A 826 14.74 10.19 17.25
CA THR A 826 14.70 11.15 18.34
C THR A 826 15.60 12.37 18.07
N GLY A 827 15.68 13.32 19.01
CA GLY A 827 16.66 14.40 18.97
C GLY A 827 18.09 13.90 19.15
N PRO A 828 19.08 14.54 18.49
CA PRO A 828 20.49 14.12 18.60
C PRO A 828 21.03 14.10 20.02
N GLU A 829 20.52 14.99 20.87
CA GLU A 829 20.91 15.13 22.28
C GLU A 829 20.42 13.97 23.15
N ARG A 830 19.41 13.22 22.72
CA ARG A 830 18.77 12.15 23.50
C ARG A 830 19.07 10.73 23.01
N VAL A 831 19.66 10.58 21.82
CA VAL A 831 19.78 9.27 21.16
C VAL A 831 20.55 8.24 22.00
N GLU A 832 21.63 8.63 22.67
CA GLU A 832 22.42 7.73 23.52
C GLU A 832 21.75 7.46 24.88
N GLU A 833 21.08 8.46 25.46
CA GLU A 833 20.27 8.30 26.67
C GLU A 833 19.19 7.26 26.45
N LEU A 834 18.44 7.41 25.33
CA LEU A 834 17.33 6.49 24.99
C LEU A 834 17.83 5.10 24.61
N ALA A 835 19.01 4.98 23.97
CA ALA A 835 19.64 3.67 23.75
C ALA A 835 19.92 2.96 25.08
N THR A 836 20.46 3.69 26.06
CA THR A 836 20.72 3.15 27.42
C THR A 836 19.42 2.73 28.12
N LYS A 837 18.37 3.54 28.03
CA LYS A 837 17.04 3.21 28.59
C LYS A 837 16.39 2.02 27.88
N THR A 838 16.50 1.96 26.54
CA THR A 838 16.06 0.80 25.77
C THR A 838 16.73 -0.47 26.26
N LEU A 839 18.07 -0.48 26.39
CA LEU A 839 18.81 -1.62 26.92
C LEU A 839 18.38 -1.97 28.35
N ALA A 840 18.06 -0.98 29.20
CA ALA A 840 17.55 -1.22 30.54
C ALA A 840 16.18 -1.93 30.56
N VAL A 841 15.29 -1.64 29.59
CA VAL A 841 14.03 -2.38 29.40
C VAL A 841 14.31 -3.84 29.07
N LEU A 842 15.29 -4.11 28.19
CA LEU A 842 15.68 -5.48 27.85
C LEU A 842 16.22 -6.23 29.06
N GLU A 843 17.08 -5.59 29.87
CA GLU A 843 17.62 -6.19 31.09
C GLU A 843 16.51 -6.50 32.11
N GLU A 844 15.48 -5.67 32.20
CA GLU A 844 14.33 -5.93 33.06
C GLU A 844 13.59 -7.21 32.65
N ILE A 845 13.35 -7.39 31.32
CA ILE A 845 12.70 -8.60 30.79
C ILE A 845 13.62 -9.82 30.95
N LYS A 846 14.93 -9.69 30.78
CA LYS A 846 15.90 -10.76 31.02
C LYS A 846 15.89 -11.22 32.48
N LYS A 847 15.76 -10.27 33.41
CA LYS A 847 15.78 -10.53 34.85
C LYS A 847 14.46 -11.16 35.34
N ASN A 848 13.32 -10.61 34.94
CA ASN A 848 12.02 -10.88 35.52
C ASN A 848 11.05 -11.62 34.58
N GLY A 849 11.32 -11.68 33.27
CA GLY A 849 10.35 -12.09 32.25
C GLY A 849 9.36 -10.98 31.96
N ALA A 850 8.43 -11.21 31.05
CA ALA A 850 7.29 -10.34 30.83
C ALA A 850 6.30 -10.42 32.01
N THR A 851 5.51 -9.38 32.24
CA THR A 851 4.44 -9.46 33.23
C THR A 851 3.31 -10.34 32.69
N GLN A 852 2.54 -10.97 33.58
CA GLN A 852 1.37 -11.76 33.19
C GLN A 852 0.38 -10.93 32.34
N VAL A 853 0.23 -9.65 32.68
CA VAL A 853 -0.63 -8.71 31.92
C VAL A 853 -0.16 -8.55 30.47
N ASP A 854 1.14 -8.45 30.22
CA ASP A 854 1.69 -8.31 28.86
C ASP A 854 1.52 -9.62 28.06
N ILE A 855 1.71 -10.76 28.71
CA ILE A 855 1.46 -12.09 28.11
C ILE A 855 -0.01 -12.24 27.76
N ASP A 856 -0.92 -11.81 28.63
CA ASP A 856 -2.36 -11.92 28.36
C ASP A 856 -2.77 -11.00 27.19
N LYS A 857 -2.20 -9.79 27.07
CA LYS A 857 -2.37 -8.91 25.91
C LYS A 857 -1.88 -9.59 24.64
N PHE A 858 -0.65 -10.07 24.62
CA PHE A 858 -0.06 -10.79 23.49
C PHE A 858 -0.94 -11.97 23.05
N LYS A 859 -1.34 -12.82 23.98
CA LYS A 859 -2.20 -13.97 23.67
C LYS A 859 -3.56 -13.57 23.13
N ALA A 860 -4.16 -12.50 23.66
CA ALA A 860 -5.44 -12.00 23.18
C ALA A 860 -5.30 -11.45 21.75
N GLU A 861 -4.31 -10.61 21.49
CA GLU A 861 -4.02 -10.02 20.18
C GLU A 861 -3.72 -11.10 19.14
N THR A 862 -2.85 -12.08 19.43
CA THR A 862 -2.50 -13.17 18.53
C THR A 862 -3.70 -14.06 18.19
N ARG A 863 -4.52 -14.43 19.20
CA ARG A 863 -5.75 -15.21 18.94
C ARG A 863 -6.67 -14.47 17.99
N ARG A 864 -6.88 -13.18 18.23
CA ARG A 864 -7.74 -12.34 17.37
C ARG A 864 -7.22 -12.19 15.95
N ALA A 865 -5.92 -12.01 15.78
CA ALA A 865 -5.27 -11.95 14.47
C ALA A 865 -5.40 -13.29 13.72
N MET A 866 -5.17 -14.42 14.39
CA MET A 866 -5.25 -15.75 13.78
C MET A 866 -6.67 -16.13 13.36
N GLU A 867 -7.72 -15.73 14.11
CA GLU A 867 -9.13 -15.93 13.71
C GLU A 867 -9.45 -15.33 12.31
N VAL A 868 -8.76 -14.26 11.94
CA VAL A 868 -8.89 -13.64 10.62
C VAL A 868 -7.95 -14.27 9.61
N LYS A 869 -6.66 -14.41 9.95
CA LYS A 869 -5.60 -14.90 9.05
C LYS A 869 -5.88 -16.27 8.46
N VAL A 870 -6.42 -17.22 9.26
CA VAL A 870 -6.77 -18.57 8.79
C VAL A 870 -7.87 -18.60 7.71
N ARG A 871 -8.48 -17.45 7.42
CA ARG A 871 -9.47 -17.25 6.36
C ARG A 871 -8.96 -16.39 5.21
N GLU A 872 -7.67 -16.26 5.06
CA GLU A 872 -7.03 -15.50 3.98
C GLU A 872 -6.20 -16.45 3.10
N ASN A 873 -6.35 -16.31 1.77
CA ASN A 873 -5.59 -17.11 0.79
C ASN A 873 -4.08 -16.90 0.95
N GLY A 874 -3.66 -15.64 1.18
CA GLY A 874 -2.24 -15.30 1.34
C GLY A 874 -1.59 -15.99 2.54
N PHE A 875 -2.31 -16.12 3.67
CA PHE A 875 -1.81 -16.84 4.83
C PHE A 875 -1.53 -18.30 4.49
N TRP A 876 -2.50 -19.01 3.90
CA TRP A 876 -2.30 -20.42 3.53
C TRP A 876 -1.23 -20.62 2.47
N GLN A 877 -1.17 -19.73 1.49
CA GLN A 877 -0.13 -19.76 0.46
C GLN A 877 1.27 -19.68 1.09
N SER A 878 1.49 -18.71 1.99
CA SER A 878 2.76 -18.54 2.69
C SER A 878 3.08 -19.77 3.56
N GLN A 879 2.15 -20.21 4.40
CA GLN A 879 2.35 -21.35 5.28
C GLN A 879 2.72 -22.65 4.52
N LEU A 880 2.07 -22.87 3.37
CA LEU A 880 2.40 -24.03 2.53
C LEU A 880 3.77 -23.89 1.88
N VAL A 881 4.07 -22.73 1.30
CA VAL A 881 5.39 -22.47 0.71
C VAL A 881 6.49 -22.69 1.75
N ASP A 882 6.35 -22.10 2.94
CA ASP A 882 7.35 -22.19 4.02
C ASP A 882 7.52 -23.62 4.50
N ALA A 883 6.43 -24.35 4.72
CA ALA A 883 6.47 -25.74 5.17
C ALA A 883 7.21 -26.66 4.18
N TYR A 884 6.90 -26.51 2.87
CA TYR A 884 7.56 -27.35 1.85
C TYR A 884 9.03 -26.92 1.60
N THR A 885 9.32 -25.63 1.60
CA THR A 885 10.70 -25.13 1.47
C THR A 885 11.55 -25.58 2.66
N ASN A 886 11.02 -25.55 3.87
CA ASN A 886 11.71 -25.97 5.08
C ASN A 886 11.65 -27.49 5.33
N SER A 887 10.98 -28.27 4.47
CA SER A 887 10.76 -29.73 4.65
C SER A 887 10.06 -30.03 5.97
N GLU A 888 8.98 -29.32 6.28
CA GLU A 888 8.17 -29.43 7.49
C GLU A 888 6.79 -30.03 7.21
N ASP A 889 6.14 -30.51 8.25
CA ASP A 889 4.74 -30.96 8.13
C ASP A 889 3.80 -29.74 7.95
N PRO A 890 3.10 -29.58 6.82
CA PRO A 890 2.21 -28.46 6.60
C PRO A 890 1.01 -28.42 7.57
N LYS A 891 0.75 -29.50 8.32
CA LYS A 891 -0.31 -29.54 9.34
C LYS A 891 0.04 -28.76 10.61
N LYS A 892 1.29 -28.39 10.82
CA LYS A 892 1.74 -27.59 11.98
C LYS A 892 0.94 -26.29 12.12
N VAL A 893 0.46 -25.73 11.02
CA VAL A 893 -0.40 -24.55 11.06
C VAL A 893 -1.64 -24.72 11.95
N LEU A 894 -2.07 -25.94 12.25
CA LEU A 894 -3.19 -26.23 13.16
C LEU A 894 -2.83 -26.13 14.64
N ASP A 895 -1.56 -26.17 15.00
CA ASP A 895 -1.10 -26.20 16.39
C ASP A 895 -0.90 -24.81 17.01
N TRP A 896 -1.06 -23.72 16.24
CA TRP A 896 -0.80 -22.35 16.67
C TRP A 896 -1.40 -21.98 18.04
N ALA A 897 -2.60 -22.46 18.35
CA ALA A 897 -3.26 -22.17 19.62
C ALA A 897 -2.58 -22.87 20.81
N LYS A 898 -2.09 -24.11 20.63
CA LYS A 898 -1.33 -24.85 21.64
C LYS A 898 0.05 -24.19 21.84
N ASP A 899 0.68 -23.74 20.76
CA ASP A 899 1.99 -23.10 20.82
C ASP A 899 1.89 -21.76 21.55
N LEU A 900 0.82 -21.00 21.30
CA LEU A 900 0.54 -19.76 22.02
C LEU A 900 0.39 -19.99 23.55
N ASP A 901 -0.19 -21.10 23.97
CA ASP A 901 -0.37 -21.43 25.39
C ASP A 901 0.97 -21.73 26.12
N LYS A 902 2.02 -22.12 25.38
CA LYS A 902 3.38 -22.35 25.93
C LYS A 902 4.08 -21.06 26.34
N VAL A 903 3.59 -19.89 25.93
CA VAL A 903 4.19 -18.60 26.31
C VAL A 903 3.84 -18.27 27.77
N THR A 904 4.85 -18.17 28.62
CA THR A 904 4.77 -17.89 30.07
C THR A 904 5.79 -16.85 30.47
N VAL A 905 5.72 -16.39 31.72
CA VAL A 905 6.73 -15.50 32.31
C VAL A 905 8.13 -16.11 32.21
N GLU A 906 8.25 -17.39 32.57
CA GLU A 906 9.51 -18.14 32.54
C GLU A 906 10.05 -18.30 31.13
N SER A 907 9.17 -18.64 30.15
CA SER A 907 9.60 -18.79 28.75
C SER A 907 10.04 -17.48 28.13
N THR A 908 9.37 -16.36 28.42
CA THR A 908 9.77 -15.03 27.94
C THR A 908 11.10 -14.57 28.57
N LYS A 909 11.33 -14.87 29.85
CA LYS A 909 12.62 -14.67 30.52
C LYS A 909 13.72 -15.49 29.84
N ALA A 910 13.48 -16.76 29.57
CA ALA A 910 14.45 -17.63 28.89
C ALA A 910 14.77 -17.13 27.48
N ALA A 911 13.74 -16.76 26.68
CA ALA A 911 13.90 -16.19 25.35
C ALA A 911 14.71 -14.89 25.37
N ALA A 912 14.40 -13.96 26.28
CA ALA A 912 15.14 -12.71 26.41
C ALA A 912 16.63 -12.95 26.74
N ASN A 913 16.93 -13.87 27.66
CA ASN A 913 18.32 -14.22 27.99
C ASN A 913 19.04 -14.88 26.81
N LYS A 914 18.34 -15.72 26.03
CA LYS A 914 18.91 -16.42 24.87
C LYS A 914 19.16 -15.46 23.71
N TYR A 915 18.17 -14.65 23.33
CA TYR A 915 18.18 -13.87 22.09
C TYR A 915 18.65 -12.41 22.26
N LEU A 916 18.63 -11.87 23.49
CA LEU A 916 19.08 -10.51 23.81
C LEU A 916 20.33 -10.52 24.69
N SER A 917 21.17 -11.54 24.60
CA SER A 917 22.35 -11.69 25.46
C SER A 917 23.35 -10.51 25.36
N GLY A 918 23.37 -9.80 24.24
CA GLY A 918 24.32 -8.71 23.98
C GLY A 918 25.72 -9.20 23.57
N THR A 919 25.95 -10.51 23.48
CA THR A 919 27.20 -11.08 22.98
C THR A 919 27.48 -10.59 21.54
N ASN A 920 26.44 -10.57 20.71
CA ASN A 920 26.47 -10.02 19.36
C ASN A 920 25.43 -8.89 19.29
N LEU A 921 25.92 -7.66 19.29
CA LEU A 921 25.10 -6.45 19.23
C LEU A 921 25.71 -5.46 18.25
N VAL A 922 25.00 -5.15 17.19
CA VAL A 922 25.34 -4.05 16.29
C VAL A 922 24.48 -2.83 16.64
N LYS A 923 25.12 -1.74 17.05
CA LYS A 923 24.49 -0.44 17.25
C LYS A 923 24.92 0.51 16.13
N VAL A 924 23.97 1.01 15.36
CA VAL A 924 24.21 2.06 14.36
C VAL A 924 23.37 3.28 14.71
N VAL A 925 24.01 4.44 14.74
CA VAL A 925 23.38 5.72 15.05
C VAL A 925 23.58 6.69 13.90
N LEU A 926 22.49 7.34 13.47
CA LEU A 926 22.52 8.48 12.55
C LEU A 926 22.49 9.78 13.38
N LEU A 927 23.41 10.67 13.12
CA LEU A 927 23.46 12.02 13.65
C LEU A 927 23.50 13.05 12.51
N PRO A 928 23.05 14.28 12.73
CA PRO A 928 23.23 15.38 11.78
C PRO A 928 24.70 15.58 11.40
N GLU A 929 24.95 16.14 10.23
CA GLU A 929 26.29 16.58 9.82
C GLU A 929 26.86 17.55 10.87
N LYS A 930 28.12 17.36 11.25
CA LYS A 930 28.83 18.32 12.12
C LYS A 930 28.97 19.65 11.37
N LYS A 931 28.51 20.73 11.99
CA LYS A 931 28.67 22.08 11.44
C LYS A 931 30.11 22.53 11.48
#